data_323c255af9811f111d923e6ec1628627
#
_entry.id   323c255af9811f111d923e6ec1628627
#
_cell.length_a   1.000
_cell.length_b   1.000
_cell.length_c   1.000
_cell.angle_alpha   90.00
_cell.angle_beta   90.00
_cell.angle_gamma   90.00
#
_symmetry.space_group_name_H-M   'P 1'
#
loop_
_entity.id
_entity.type
_entity.pdbx_description
1 polymer ?
#
loop_
_entity_poly.entity_id
_entity_poly.type
_entity_poly.pdbx_seq_one_letter_code
_entity_poly.pdbx_strand_id
1 'polypeptide(L)'
;MANTIPYKSFCWCLGTTSFRTKDFNKTIEEQLALLNEFWTLPENENANWSGDNNTQARYYDFMKAKGFVVGSANNKPKDAREKTSGLVDIGIIDEDRRLTEAGLRLLEISQSGDFDTDNFFQIPKDSFLYLRQLLKTYNNIDGEIVRPFVVLLYVLSNVDYLSLDEFTYLLPLCTSDEYTEQIIDGIRANRNQTITIDSIIIERLLEMENYQAALILLLENEVTESLICEIGLNRKSRNYDKTYLRLYNELYSVFVNNDNSQIPLIYSATKDIKIGKWWRKYLFNTSSERAIERDPVVCMKHTVFSDVSNEPEFKTAFFKIMHLFKAKATLSDYLDLNRRYIRTTDIVLFEDGNIKLDIIPKHFFNSVADELYNYAFSACDILFNDSALSEIADCLVIDEATVITGVNAELGTNVATIDEARNVLEDNRYRRLQHLIDTRFTDETIITLLGYFEDRNDTEIKSIVTENADVPTIFEYVLGILWYKISERQGKILDYMKLSLDADLLPKTHAAGGEADIVYEYPETEYYPAHTLLLEATLADNTNQRRMEMEPVSRHLGRHLIRTGNLNSYCVFATTYLDINVIADFRGRKNMPFYDTQDYTKSVDGMKIIPLQTSELIRIVNDNRKYYQLYGLFEYAFQSDLRPHEWYQKNIKNML
;
A
#
# COMPACT_ATOMS: atom_id res chain seq x y z
N MET A 1 -10.80 -2.08 47.98
CA MET A 1 -10.34 -2.45 46.64
C MET A 1 -10.14 -1.12 45.92
N ALA A 2 -8.90 -0.74 45.59
CA ALA A 2 -8.66 0.47 44.82
C ALA A 2 -9.37 0.33 43.46
N ASN A 3 -10.16 1.32 43.06
CA ASN A 3 -10.80 1.35 41.75
C ASN A 3 -9.71 1.29 40.70
N THR A 4 -9.74 0.29 39.86
CA THR A 4 -8.82 0.10 38.75
C THR A 4 -9.04 1.21 37.71
N ILE A 5 -7.98 1.88 37.30
CA ILE A 5 -8.06 2.89 36.25
C ILE A 5 -8.40 2.17 34.94
N PRO A 6 -9.53 2.52 34.27
CA PRO A 6 -9.91 1.90 33.02
C PRO A 6 -8.98 2.30 31.89
N TYR A 7 -8.69 1.39 30.96
CA TYR A 7 -8.08 1.74 29.69
C TYR A 7 -9.08 2.56 28.87
N LYS A 8 -8.62 3.66 28.28
CA LYS A 8 -9.34 4.41 27.25
C LYS A 8 -8.43 4.54 26.02
N SER A 9 -9.01 4.43 24.84
CA SER A 9 -8.27 4.57 23.57
C SER A 9 -8.01 6.05 23.28
N PHE A 10 -6.80 6.37 22.87
CA PHE A 10 -6.38 7.75 22.55
C PHE A 10 -6.32 8.03 21.05
N CYS A 11 -6.59 7.04 20.21
CA CYS A 11 -6.46 7.16 18.76
C CYS A 11 -7.40 6.20 18.03
N TRP A 12 -7.68 6.51 16.79
CA TRP A 12 -8.38 5.63 15.86
C TRP A 12 -7.41 4.83 14.97
N CYS A 13 -7.95 3.82 14.29
CA CYS A 13 -7.27 3.04 13.27
C CYS A 13 -8.28 2.55 12.25
N LEU A 14 -7.99 2.71 10.96
CA LEU A 14 -8.77 2.08 9.89
C LEU A 14 -8.51 0.58 9.89
N GLY A 15 -9.59 -0.20 9.90
CA GLY A 15 -9.53 -1.65 9.94
C GLY A 15 -8.96 -2.25 11.23
N THR A 16 -8.68 -3.53 11.20
CA THR A 16 -8.16 -4.28 12.36
C THR A 16 -6.75 -4.80 12.13
N THR A 17 -5.94 -4.85 13.21
CA THR A 17 -4.55 -5.35 13.15
C THR A 17 -4.44 -6.83 12.74
N SER A 18 -5.52 -7.58 12.77
CA SER A 18 -5.59 -8.97 12.30
C SER A 18 -5.76 -9.07 10.78
N PHE A 19 -6.16 -7.99 10.11
CA PHE A 19 -6.30 -7.92 8.64
C PHE A 19 -5.10 -7.22 7.99
N ARG A 20 -3.90 -7.49 8.47
CA ARG A 20 -2.65 -7.07 7.80
C ARG A 20 -2.30 -8.07 6.71
N THR A 21 -2.64 -7.74 5.48
CA THR A 21 -2.33 -8.58 4.33
C THR A 21 -1.45 -7.84 3.33
N LYS A 22 -0.62 -8.60 2.63
CA LYS A 22 0.04 -8.12 1.41
C LYS A 22 -0.97 -8.19 0.27
N ASP A 23 -0.69 -7.47 -0.81
CA ASP A 23 -1.57 -7.45 -1.99
C ASP A 23 -3.02 -7.10 -1.61
N PHE A 24 -3.19 -5.95 -0.96
CA PHE A 24 -4.39 -5.60 -0.19
C PHE A 24 -5.66 -5.65 -1.05
N ASN A 25 -5.67 -5.00 -2.22
CA ASN A 25 -6.82 -4.98 -3.13
C ASN A 25 -7.15 -6.40 -3.61
N LYS A 26 -6.16 -7.13 -4.13
CA LYS A 26 -6.31 -8.52 -4.58
C LYS A 26 -6.87 -9.42 -3.47
N THR A 27 -6.35 -9.28 -2.25
CA THR A 27 -6.83 -10.08 -1.11
C THR A 27 -8.30 -9.79 -0.81
N ILE A 28 -8.74 -8.52 -0.89
CA ILE A 28 -10.14 -8.15 -0.71
C ILE A 28 -11.01 -8.77 -1.81
N GLU A 29 -10.62 -8.64 -3.07
CA GLU A 29 -11.34 -9.17 -4.24
C GLU A 29 -11.46 -10.70 -4.18
N GLU A 30 -10.37 -11.41 -3.88
CA GLU A 30 -10.37 -12.86 -3.68
C GLU A 30 -11.28 -13.28 -2.52
N GLN A 31 -11.25 -12.55 -1.41
CA GLN A 31 -12.14 -12.81 -0.27
C GLN A 31 -13.62 -12.61 -0.63
N LEU A 32 -13.95 -11.58 -1.40
CA LEU A 32 -15.34 -11.38 -1.86
C LEU A 32 -15.81 -12.52 -2.76
N ALA A 33 -14.97 -12.94 -3.71
CA ALA A 33 -15.27 -14.07 -4.56
C ALA A 33 -15.48 -15.37 -3.77
N LEU A 34 -14.62 -15.64 -2.78
CA LEU A 34 -14.72 -16.82 -1.90
C LEU A 34 -15.96 -16.77 -1.02
N LEU A 35 -16.29 -15.61 -0.43
CA LEU A 35 -17.50 -15.46 0.38
C LEU A 35 -18.75 -15.61 -0.47
N ASN A 36 -18.80 -15.02 -1.65
CA ASN A 36 -19.92 -15.18 -2.57
C ASN A 36 -20.13 -16.64 -2.95
N GLU A 37 -19.07 -17.37 -3.34
CA GLU A 37 -19.13 -18.80 -3.65
C GLU A 37 -19.56 -19.62 -2.43
N PHE A 38 -18.98 -19.36 -1.24
CA PHE A 38 -19.30 -20.09 -0.01
C PHE A 38 -20.78 -20.00 0.36
N TRP A 39 -21.38 -18.80 0.26
CA TRP A 39 -22.77 -18.58 0.63
C TRP A 39 -23.77 -19.11 -0.43
N THR A 40 -23.34 -19.34 -1.66
CA THR A 40 -24.17 -19.95 -2.71
C THR A 40 -24.23 -21.48 -2.61
N LEU A 41 -23.39 -22.10 -1.79
CA LEU A 41 -23.45 -23.54 -1.54
C LEU A 41 -24.72 -23.91 -0.74
N PRO A 42 -25.50 -24.94 -1.16
CA PRO A 42 -26.77 -25.29 -0.52
C PRO A 42 -26.68 -25.53 0.99
N GLU A 43 -25.57 -26.09 1.47
CA GLU A 43 -25.31 -26.34 2.89
C GLU A 43 -25.03 -25.07 3.72
N ASN A 44 -24.76 -23.95 3.08
CA ASN A 44 -24.41 -22.68 3.73
C ASN A 44 -25.47 -21.58 3.53
N GLU A 45 -26.38 -21.72 2.58
CA GLU A 45 -27.37 -20.69 2.19
C GLU A 45 -28.14 -20.12 3.39
N ASN A 46 -28.56 -20.99 4.30
CA ASN A 46 -29.33 -20.62 5.50
C ASN A 46 -28.49 -20.68 6.81
N ALA A 47 -27.16 -20.81 6.70
CA ALA A 47 -26.31 -20.86 7.88
C ALA A 47 -26.09 -19.44 8.46
N ASN A 48 -25.95 -19.37 9.78
CA ASN A 48 -25.56 -18.16 10.48
C ASN A 48 -24.04 -18.08 10.60
N TRP A 49 -23.49 -16.87 10.60
CA TRP A 49 -22.08 -16.64 10.91
C TRP A 49 -21.87 -16.28 12.37
N SER A 50 -22.64 -15.30 12.86
CA SER A 50 -22.50 -14.77 14.22
C SER A 50 -22.86 -15.81 15.25
N GLY A 51 -21.90 -16.13 16.15
CA GLY A 51 -22.06 -17.15 17.18
C GLY A 51 -21.92 -18.61 16.70
N ASP A 52 -21.79 -18.88 15.39
CA ASP A 52 -21.66 -20.24 14.86
C ASP A 52 -20.21 -20.58 14.47
N ASN A 53 -19.49 -21.17 15.42
CA ASN A 53 -18.13 -21.65 15.21
C ASN A 53 -18.02 -22.74 14.12
N ASN A 54 -19.11 -23.50 13.84
CA ASN A 54 -19.07 -24.55 12.82
C ASN A 54 -19.06 -23.93 11.41
N THR A 55 -19.91 -22.96 11.14
CA THR A 55 -19.92 -22.23 9.87
C THR A 55 -18.59 -21.50 9.65
N GLN A 56 -18.05 -20.86 10.67
CA GLN A 56 -16.74 -20.19 10.59
C GLN A 56 -15.60 -21.18 10.31
N ALA A 57 -15.62 -22.37 10.92
CA ALA A 57 -14.65 -23.42 10.66
C ALA A 57 -14.77 -23.99 9.24
N ARG A 58 -16.01 -24.18 8.73
CA ARG A 58 -16.24 -24.59 7.34
C ARG A 58 -15.71 -23.58 6.35
N TYR A 59 -15.91 -22.29 6.61
CA TYR A 59 -15.35 -21.24 5.75
C TYR A 59 -13.81 -21.25 5.76
N TYR A 60 -13.18 -21.46 6.91
CA TYR A 60 -11.73 -21.64 6.96
C TYR A 60 -11.27 -22.82 6.08
N ASP A 61 -11.92 -23.97 6.18
CA ASP A 61 -11.59 -25.15 5.40
C ASP A 61 -11.86 -24.91 3.90
N PHE A 62 -12.90 -24.16 3.56
CA PHE A 62 -13.19 -23.73 2.19
C PHE A 62 -12.07 -22.83 1.63
N MET A 63 -11.66 -21.78 2.36
CA MET A 63 -10.51 -20.92 1.96
C MET A 63 -9.24 -21.75 1.73
N LYS A 64 -9.01 -22.75 2.61
CA LYS A 64 -7.85 -23.63 2.48
C LYS A 64 -7.95 -24.55 1.26
N ALA A 65 -9.11 -25.11 0.98
CA ALA A 65 -9.34 -25.94 -0.22
C ALA A 65 -9.16 -25.15 -1.51
N LYS A 66 -9.46 -23.85 -1.52
CA LYS A 66 -9.25 -22.94 -2.65
C LYS A 66 -7.81 -22.38 -2.74
N GLY A 67 -6.93 -22.72 -1.78
CA GLY A 67 -5.53 -22.28 -1.77
C GLY A 67 -5.30 -20.87 -1.22
N PHE A 68 -6.36 -20.16 -0.78
CA PHE A 68 -6.24 -18.82 -0.19
C PHE A 68 -5.52 -18.83 1.17
N VAL A 69 -5.67 -19.91 1.93
CA VAL A 69 -4.97 -20.10 3.21
C VAL A 69 -3.95 -21.22 3.09
N VAL A 70 -2.68 -20.91 3.39
CA VAL A 70 -1.59 -21.88 3.46
C VAL A 70 -1.33 -22.25 4.92
N GLY A 71 -1.12 -23.54 5.19
CA GLY A 71 -0.87 -24.04 6.55
C GLY A 71 -2.12 -24.51 7.28
N SER A 72 -2.10 -24.49 8.61
CA SER A 72 -3.24 -24.87 9.46
C SER A 72 -3.34 -23.97 10.69
N ALA A 73 -4.53 -23.45 10.96
CA ALA A 73 -4.79 -22.66 12.15
C ALA A 73 -5.09 -23.56 13.37
N ASN A 74 -4.60 -23.16 14.54
CA ASN A 74 -4.97 -23.81 15.81
C ASN A 74 -6.45 -23.54 16.19
N ASN A 75 -7.01 -22.43 15.72
CA ASN A 75 -8.40 -22.04 15.96
C ASN A 75 -9.02 -21.52 14.66
N LYS A 76 -9.56 -22.44 13.87
CA LYS A 76 -10.15 -22.15 12.56
C LYS A 76 -11.27 -21.07 12.61
N PRO A 77 -12.24 -21.11 13.54
CA PRO A 77 -13.27 -20.08 13.64
C PRO A 77 -12.70 -18.70 13.88
N LYS A 78 -11.69 -18.58 14.77
CA LYS A 78 -11.03 -17.31 15.05
C LYS A 78 -10.32 -16.80 13.81
N ASP A 79 -9.56 -17.65 13.13
CA ASP A 79 -8.79 -17.27 11.93
C ASP A 79 -9.72 -16.80 10.79
N ALA A 80 -10.86 -17.50 10.59
CA ALA A 80 -11.88 -17.08 9.62
C ALA A 80 -12.44 -15.68 9.92
N ARG A 81 -12.75 -15.38 11.19
CA ARG A 81 -13.21 -14.05 11.60
C ARG A 81 -12.15 -12.98 11.40
N GLU A 82 -10.89 -13.27 11.76
CA GLU A 82 -9.78 -12.32 11.62
C GLU A 82 -9.50 -11.97 10.15
N LYS A 83 -9.57 -12.97 9.26
CA LYS A 83 -9.34 -12.76 7.83
C LYS A 83 -10.46 -12.00 7.11
N THR A 84 -11.64 -11.90 7.68
CA THR A 84 -12.79 -11.20 7.10
C THR A 84 -13.14 -9.91 7.83
N SER A 85 -12.53 -9.61 8.97
CA SER A 85 -12.90 -8.46 9.81
C SER A 85 -12.71 -7.12 9.08
N GLY A 86 -11.62 -6.95 8.36
CA GLY A 86 -11.33 -5.71 7.65
C GLY A 86 -12.33 -5.34 6.55
N LEU A 87 -13.01 -6.35 5.99
CA LEU A 87 -14.05 -6.13 4.99
C LEU A 87 -15.35 -5.61 5.64
N VAL A 88 -15.64 -6.04 6.86
CA VAL A 88 -16.78 -5.53 7.65
C VAL A 88 -16.54 -4.07 8.00
N ASP A 89 -15.32 -3.74 8.45
CA ASP A 89 -14.97 -2.39 8.90
C ASP A 89 -15.26 -1.32 7.83
N ILE A 90 -15.11 -1.65 6.54
CA ILE A 90 -15.41 -0.75 5.42
C ILE A 90 -16.76 -1.02 4.74
N GLY A 91 -17.58 -1.89 5.31
CA GLY A 91 -18.97 -2.10 4.88
C GLY A 91 -19.15 -2.84 3.56
N ILE A 92 -18.14 -3.54 3.02
CA ILE A 92 -18.28 -4.35 1.80
C ILE A 92 -18.83 -5.75 2.08
N ILE A 93 -18.80 -6.20 3.33
CA ILE A 93 -19.59 -7.33 3.85
C ILE A 93 -20.25 -6.92 5.17
N ASP A 94 -21.33 -7.58 5.52
CA ASP A 94 -22.01 -7.36 6.78
C ASP A 94 -21.42 -8.18 7.95
N GLU A 95 -22.03 -8.09 9.14
CA GLU A 95 -21.61 -8.81 10.34
C GLU A 95 -21.74 -10.33 10.17
N ASP A 96 -22.65 -10.81 9.33
CA ASP A 96 -22.81 -12.23 8.98
C ASP A 96 -21.92 -12.65 7.80
N ARG A 97 -20.99 -11.80 7.39
CA ARG A 97 -20.03 -12.02 6.29
C ARG A 97 -20.71 -12.26 4.93
N ARG A 98 -21.91 -11.73 4.74
CA ARG A 98 -22.57 -11.69 3.43
C ARG A 98 -22.17 -10.41 2.70
N LEU A 99 -22.07 -10.49 1.37
CA LEU A 99 -21.76 -9.33 0.56
C LEU A 99 -22.90 -8.32 0.67
N THR A 100 -22.52 -7.08 0.90
CA THR A 100 -23.44 -5.92 0.89
C THR A 100 -23.64 -5.45 -0.55
N GLU A 101 -24.49 -4.43 -0.77
CA GLU A 101 -24.61 -3.81 -2.10
C GLU A 101 -23.26 -3.30 -2.61
N ALA A 102 -22.50 -2.61 -1.75
CA ALA A 102 -21.15 -2.15 -2.07
C ALA A 102 -20.20 -3.32 -2.38
N GLY A 103 -20.30 -4.42 -1.63
CA GLY A 103 -19.49 -5.61 -1.85
C GLY A 103 -19.83 -6.34 -3.14
N LEU A 104 -21.11 -6.44 -3.51
CA LEU A 104 -21.54 -7.00 -4.78
C LEU A 104 -21.06 -6.16 -5.97
N ARG A 105 -21.12 -4.84 -5.84
CA ARG A 105 -20.61 -3.92 -6.86
C ARG A 105 -19.10 -4.04 -7.04
N LEU A 106 -18.34 -4.15 -5.95
CA LEU A 106 -16.89 -4.35 -6.02
C LEU A 106 -16.54 -5.70 -6.67
N LEU A 107 -17.28 -6.76 -6.33
CA LEU A 107 -17.12 -8.08 -6.98
C LEU A 107 -17.39 -8.03 -8.47
N GLU A 108 -18.43 -7.31 -8.91
CA GLU A 108 -18.74 -7.12 -10.34
C GLU A 108 -17.59 -6.41 -11.07
N ILE A 109 -17.06 -5.30 -10.50
CA ILE A 109 -15.93 -4.56 -11.07
C ILE A 109 -14.70 -5.47 -11.20
N SER A 110 -14.34 -6.20 -10.16
CA SER A 110 -13.16 -7.06 -10.16
C SER A 110 -13.30 -8.24 -11.14
N GLN A 111 -14.48 -8.83 -11.27
CA GLN A 111 -14.72 -9.94 -12.20
C GLN A 111 -14.78 -9.51 -13.66
N SER A 112 -15.29 -8.31 -13.93
CA SER A 112 -15.33 -7.76 -15.30
C SER A 112 -13.98 -7.20 -15.74
N GLY A 113 -13.08 -6.86 -14.79
CA GLY A 113 -11.83 -6.14 -15.07
C GLY A 113 -12.07 -4.71 -15.58
N ASP A 114 -13.25 -4.13 -15.33
CA ASP A 114 -13.61 -2.77 -15.73
C ASP A 114 -13.10 -1.76 -14.71
N PHE A 115 -11.83 -1.38 -14.84
CA PHE A 115 -11.18 -0.36 -14.04
C PHE A 115 -11.11 1.01 -14.74
N ASP A 116 -12.03 1.28 -15.67
CA ASP A 116 -12.11 2.57 -16.37
C ASP A 116 -12.19 3.75 -15.39
N THR A 117 -11.67 4.90 -15.83
CA THR A 117 -11.59 6.15 -15.05
C THR A 117 -12.64 7.17 -15.48
N ASP A 118 -13.81 6.72 -15.91
CA ASP A 118 -14.92 7.52 -16.49
C ASP A 118 -15.75 8.25 -15.43
N ASN A 119 -15.15 8.67 -14.32
CA ASN A 119 -15.77 9.46 -13.27
C ASN A 119 -15.12 10.83 -13.11
N PHE A 120 -15.75 11.71 -12.34
CA PHE A 120 -15.29 13.07 -12.14
C PHE A 120 -13.84 13.17 -11.63
N PHE A 121 -13.43 12.29 -10.72
CA PHE A 121 -12.08 12.30 -10.14
C PHE A 121 -11.04 11.64 -11.06
N GLN A 122 -11.47 11.01 -12.15
CA GLN A 122 -10.60 10.27 -13.09
C GLN A 122 -9.78 9.16 -12.42
N ILE A 123 -10.37 8.50 -11.45
CA ILE A 123 -9.81 7.35 -10.73
C ILE A 123 -10.50 6.05 -11.16
N PRO A 124 -9.86 4.87 -11.00
CA PRO A 124 -10.48 3.58 -11.30
C PRO A 124 -11.82 3.38 -10.58
N LYS A 125 -12.74 2.62 -11.19
CA LYS A 125 -14.10 2.37 -10.64
C LYS A 125 -14.06 1.73 -9.25
N ASP A 126 -13.14 0.79 -9.00
CA ASP A 126 -12.93 0.20 -7.68
C ASP A 126 -12.48 1.24 -6.67
N SER A 127 -11.56 2.11 -7.04
CA SER A 127 -11.06 3.20 -6.18
C SER A 127 -12.15 4.22 -5.86
N PHE A 128 -13.02 4.51 -6.83
CA PHE A 128 -14.19 5.37 -6.60
C PHE A 128 -15.20 4.72 -5.64
N LEU A 129 -15.36 3.39 -5.69
CA LEU A 129 -16.15 2.66 -4.72
C LEU A 129 -15.48 2.71 -3.32
N TYR A 130 -14.18 2.46 -3.21
CA TYR A 130 -13.47 2.58 -1.94
C TYR A 130 -13.54 3.99 -1.36
N LEU A 131 -13.45 5.04 -2.20
CA LEU A 131 -13.64 6.43 -1.78
C LEU A 131 -14.98 6.61 -1.08
N ARG A 132 -16.07 6.16 -1.71
CA ARG A 132 -17.43 6.25 -1.14
C ARG A 132 -17.57 5.44 0.15
N GLN A 133 -16.93 4.27 0.23
CA GLN A 133 -16.95 3.45 1.46
C GLN A 133 -16.16 4.11 2.59
N LEU A 134 -14.96 4.66 2.34
CA LEU A 134 -14.18 5.32 3.38
C LEU A 134 -14.84 6.62 3.89
N LEU A 135 -15.57 7.34 3.06
CA LEU A 135 -16.39 8.49 3.51
C LEU A 135 -17.49 8.08 4.50
N LYS A 136 -17.97 6.83 4.42
CA LYS A 136 -19.00 6.25 5.30
C LYS A 136 -18.43 5.52 6.51
N THR A 137 -17.19 5.03 6.39
CA THR A 137 -16.50 4.22 7.42
C THR A 137 -16.31 5.02 8.70
N TYR A 138 -16.68 4.45 9.83
CA TYR A 138 -16.50 5.07 11.15
C TYR A 138 -15.93 4.08 12.18
N ASN A 139 -15.23 4.63 13.17
CA ASN A 139 -14.78 3.92 14.35
C ASN A 139 -15.59 4.35 15.57
N ASN A 140 -15.85 3.41 16.48
CA ASN A 140 -16.36 3.71 17.80
C ASN A 140 -15.18 3.62 18.80
N ILE A 141 -14.83 4.76 19.41
CA ILE A 141 -13.73 4.89 20.36
C ILE A 141 -14.32 5.15 21.75
N ASP A 142 -14.53 4.08 22.53
CA ASP A 142 -15.07 4.14 23.88
C ASP A 142 -16.43 4.88 23.99
N GLY A 143 -17.25 4.81 22.94
CA GLY A 143 -18.57 5.46 22.85
C GLY A 143 -18.60 6.69 21.93
N GLU A 144 -17.46 7.26 21.62
CA GLU A 144 -17.35 8.37 20.67
C GLU A 144 -17.16 7.83 19.23
N ILE A 145 -17.87 8.44 18.30
CA ILE A 145 -17.78 8.06 16.87
C ILE A 145 -16.81 9.01 16.17
N VAL A 146 -16.00 8.45 15.28
CA VAL A 146 -15.15 9.21 14.36
C VAL A 146 -15.17 8.57 12.98
N ARG A 147 -15.23 9.38 11.90
CA ARG A 147 -14.99 8.97 10.51
C ARG A 147 -13.56 9.37 10.10
N PRO A 148 -12.58 8.46 10.17
CA PRO A 148 -11.16 8.80 10.00
C PRO A 148 -10.85 9.45 8.67
N PHE A 149 -11.53 9.03 7.58
CA PHE A 149 -11.27 9.57 6.26
C PHE A 149 -11.81 10.98 6.08
N VAL A 150 -12.97 11.29 6.66
CA VAL A 150 -13.52 12.66 6.68
C VAL A 150 -12.61 13.61 7.47
N VAL A 151 -12.10 13.14 8.64
CA VAL A 151 -11.12 13.90 9.43
C VAL A 151 -9.83 14.13 8.64
N LEU A 152 -9.31 13.13 7.92
CA LEU A 152 -8.13 13.30 7.06
C LEU A 152 -8.36 14.40 6.00
N LEU A 153 -9.51 14.38 5.31
CA LEU A 153 -9.84 15.39 4.29
C LEU A 153 -9.88 16.80 4.89
N TYR A 154 -10.50 16.96 6.06
CA TYR A 154 -10.55 18.24 6.76
C TYR A 154 -9.15 18.71 7.21
N VAL A 155 -8.35 17.83 7.80
CA VAL A 155 -6.98 18.18 8.18
C VAL A 155 -6.16 18.60 6.96
N LEU A 156 -6.23 17.84 5.85
CA LEU A 156 -5.50 18.19 4.62
C LEU A 156 -5.95 19.53 4.02
N SER A 157 -7.25 19.87 4.11
CA SER A 157 -7.75 21.18 3.64
C SER A 157 -7.20 22.36 4.46
N ASN A 158 -6.85 22.11 5.73
CA ASN A 158 -6.34 23.12 6.66
C ASN A 158 -4.81 23.26 6.66
N VAL A 159 -4.07 22.19 6.28
CA VAL A 159 -2.60 22.19 6.35
C VAL A 159 -1.92 21.84 5.03
N ASP A 160 -2.70 21.61 3.96
CA ASP A 160 -2.31 21.31 2.56
C ASP A 160 -1.64 19.94 2.37
N TYR A 161 -0.79 19.51 3.28
CA TYR A 161 -0.17 18.18 3.30
C TYR A 161 0.12 17.74 4.74
N LEU A 162 0.44 16.47 4.93
CA LEU A 162 1.00 15.92 6.15
C LEU A 162 2.36 15.30 5.82
N SER A 163 3.37 15.53 6.66
CA SER A 163 4.57 14.70 6.63
C SER A 163 4.25 13.27 7.10
N LEU A 164 5.10 12.30 6.79
CA LEU A 164 4.90 10.92 7.23
C LEU A 164 4.79 10.81 8.76
N ASP A 165 5.55 11.61 9.50
CA ASP A 165 5.48 11.66 10.97
C ASP A 165 4.17 12.28 11.48
N GLU A 166 3.70 13.37 10.87
CA GLU A 166 2.41 13.98 11.20
C GLU A 166 1.24 13.02 10.92
N PHE A 167 1.26 12.36 9.76
CA PHE A 167 0.28 11.33 9.41
C PHE A 167 0.30 10.14 10.38
N THR A 168 1.49 9.70 10.79
CA THR A 168 1.64 8.54 11.66
C THR A 168 1.24 8.84 13.10
N TYR A 169 1.70 9.98 13.63
CA TYR A 169 1.69 10.23 15.06
C TYR A 169 0.64 11.25 15.51
N LEU A 170 0.16 12.11 14.63
CA LEU A 170 -0.79 13.17 14.97
C LEU A 170 -2.19 12.92 14.43
N LEU A 171 -2.32 12.58 13.16
CA LEU A 171 -3.64 12.38 12.53
C LEU A 171 -4.53 11.39 13.29
N PRO A 172 -4.07 10.20 13.74
CA PRO A 172 -4.93 9.27 14.48
C PRO A 172 -5.38 9.75 15.86
N LEU A 173 -4.81 10.83 16.37
CA LEU A 173 -5.21 11.45 17.65
C LEU A 173 -6.44 12.34 17.51
N CYS A 174 -6.86 12.68 16.30
CA CYS A 174 -8.06 13.46 15.99
C CYS A 174 -9.33 12.61 16.25
N THR A 175 -9.70 12.46 17.52
CA THR A 175 -10.83 11.63 17.95
C THR A 175 -12.09 12.41 18.30
N SER A 176 -12.02 13.72 18.31
CA SER A 176 -13.14 14.67 18.49
C SER A 176 -12.85 15.96 17.75
N ASP A 177 -13.85 16.84 17.64
CA ASP A 177 -13.71 18.17 17.06
C ASP A 177 -12.60 18.98 17.76
N GLU A 178 -12.67 19.09 19.09
CA GLU A 178 -11.67 19.79 19.90
C GLU A 178 -10.24 19.29 19.65
N TYR A 179 -10.05 17.96 19.65
CA TYR A 179 -8.72 17.37 19.42
C TYR A 179 -8.24 17.55 17.98
N THR A 180 -9.14 17.57 17.00
CA THR A 180 -8.77 17.81 15.62
C THR A 180 -8.21 19.22 15.43
N GLU A 181 -8.88 20.23 16.00
CA GLU A 181 -8.40 21.62 15.96
C GLU A 181 -7.06 21.79 16.69
N GLN A 182 -6.93 21.22 17.88
CA GLN A 182 -5.66 21.22 18.62
C GLN A 182 -4.51 20.57 17.81
N ILE A 183 -4.78 19.47 17.12
CA ILE A 183 -3.77 18.79 16.27
C ILE A 183 -3.41 19.64 15.06
N ILE A 184 -4.38 20.29 14.40
CA ILE A 184 -4.11 21.20 13.27
C ILE A 184 -3.19 22.34 13.72
N ASP A 185 -3.50 22.98 14.86
CA ASP A 185 -2.67 24.04 15.43
C ASP A 185 -1.30 23.50 15.87
N GLY A 186 -1.26 22.32 16.43
CA GLY A 186 -0.03 21.60 16.77
C GLY A 186 0.87 21.34 15.57
N ILE A 187 0.29 20.91 14.43
CA ILE A 187 1.02 20.73 13.17
C ILE A 187 1.64 22.06 12.70
N ARG A 188 0.84 23.14 12.70
CA ARG A 188 1.31 24.48 12.32
C ARG A 188 2.46 24.95 13.22
N ALA A 189 2.32 24.76 14.53
CA ALA A 189 3.33 25.13 15.52
C ALA A 189 4.61 24.27 15.39
N ASN A 190 4.46 22.97 15.12
CA ASN A 190 5.61 22.07 14.89
C ASN A 190 6.40 22.49 13.63
N ARG A 191 5.72 22.79 12.52
CA ARG A 191 6.35 23.29 11.30
C ARG A 191 7.09 24.61 11.49
N ASN A 192 6.59 25.46 12.40
CA ASN A 192 7.25 26.69 12.84
C ASN A 192 8.35 26.45 13.91
N GLN A 193 8.65 25.17 14.24
CA GLN A 193 9.67 24.76 15.22
C GLN A 193 9.45 25.30 16.65
N THR A 194 8.20 25.62 17.02
CA THR A 194 7.86 26.09 18.36
C THR A 194 7.57 24.94 19.33
N ILE A 195 7.04 23.84 18.83
CA ILE A 195 6.78 22.61 19.60
C ILE A 195 7.22 21.37 18.83
N THR A 196 7.29 20.22 19.50
CA THR A 196 7.66 18.95 18.89
C THR A 196 6.45 18.01 18.79
N ILE A 197 6.48 17.07 17.83
CA ILE A 197 5.47 16.00 17.75
C ILE A 197 5.36 15.25 19.08
N ASP A 198 6.47 14.99 19.75
CA ASP A 198 6.49 14.28 21.04
C ASP A 198 5.76 15.07 22.14
N SER A 199 5.91 16.41 22.18
CA SER A 199 5.17 17.26 23.13
C SER A 199 3.66 17.26 22.85
N ILE A 200 3.26 17.32 21.58
CA ILE A 200 1.82 17.26 21.19
C ILE A 200 1.20 15.93 21.66
N ILE A 201 1.88 14.81 21.44
CA ILE A 201 1.39 13.50 21.90
C ILE A 201 1.26 13.47 23.43
N ILE A 202 2.27 13.95 24.16
CA ILE A 202 2.26 13.97 25.64
C ILE A 202 1.11 14.83 26.16
N GLU A 203 0.91 16.03 25.63
CA GLU A 203 -0.17 16.94 26.01
C GLU A 203 -1.52 16.28 25.77
N ARG A 204 -1.73 15.70 24.58
CA ARG A 204 -2.96 14.99 24.23
C ARG A 204 -3.26 13.82 25.19
N LEU A 205 -2.25 13.03 25.59
CA LEU A 205 -2.44 11.95 26.54
C LEU A 205 -2.78 12.48 27.94
N LEU A 206 -2.13 13.55 28.39
CA LEU A 206 -2.36 14.14 29.72
C LEU A 206 -3.69 14.88 29.86
N GLU A 207 -4.39 15.18 28.77
CA GLU A 207 -5.77 15.69 28.79
C GLU A 207 -6.79 14.60 29.12
N MET A 208 -6.43 13.32 28.92
CA MET A 208 -7.33 12.21 29.20
C MET A 208 -7.40 11.90 30.71
N GLU A 209 -8.60 11.79 31.26
CA GLU A 209 -8.87 11.53 32.68
C GLU A 209 -8.12 10.31 33.25
N ASN A 210 -8.04 9.21 32.47
CA ASN A 210 -7.34 8.00 32.92
C ASN A 210 -5.81 8.20 33.02
N TYR A 211 -5.21 8.99 32.14
CA TYR A 211 -3.78 9.33 32.24
C TYR A 211 -3.51 10.32 33.41
N GLN A 212 -4.41 11.28 33.64
CA GLN A 212 -4.30 12.16 34.81
C GLN A 212 -4.41 11.37 36.11
N ALA A 213 -5.42 10.49 36.23
CA ALA A 213 -5.58 9.63 37.38
C ALA A 213 -4.36 8.72 37.62
N ALA A 214 -3.78 8.16 36.55
CA ALA A 214 -2.59 7.32 36.65
C ALA A 214 -1.35 8.11 37.08
N LEU A 215 -1.18 9.33 36.59
CA LEU A 215 -0.07 10.20 37.01
C LEU A 215 -0.19 10.58 38.51
N ILE A 216 -1.38 10.99 38.96
CA ILE A 216 -1.65 11.29 40.37
C ILE A 216 -1.35 10.06 41.23
N LEU A 217 -1.83 8.88 40.83
CA LEU A 217 -1.58 7.65 41.56
C LEU A 217 -0.09 7.32 41.69
N LEU A 218 0.71 7.57 40.64
CA LEU A 218 2.18 7.41 40.67
C LEU A 218 2.86 8.40 41.62
N LEU A 219 2.41 9.66 41.60
CA LEU A 219 3.03 10.71 42.45
C LEU A 219 2.78 10.50 43.94
N GLU A 220 1.59 10.00 44.31
CA GLU A 220 1.18 9.87 45.72
C GLU A 220 1.61 8.55 46.38
N ASN A 221 2.11 7.56 45.62
CA ASN A 221 2.41 6.25 46.17
C ASN A 221 3.88 5.83 45.95
N GLU A 222 4.33 4.90 46.79
CA GLU A 222 5.60 4.19 46.61
C GLU A 222 5.51 3.28 45.34
N VAL A 223 6.60 3.28 44.56
CA VAL A 223 6.60 2.56 43.28
C VAL A 223 6.84 1.06 43.49
N THR A 224 5.79 0.28 43.20
CA THR A 224 5.78 -1.17 43.30
C THR A 224 5.43 -1.79 41.93
N GLU A 225 5.65 -3.09 41.77
CA GLU A 225 5.24 -3.82 40.53
C GLU A 225 3.74 -3.65 40.24
N SER A 226 2.90 -3.72 41.30
CA SER A 226 1.46 -3.54 41.15
C SER A 226 1.11 -2.12 40.66
N LEU A 227 1.77 -1.10 41.20
CA LEU A 227 1.57 0.28 40.77
C LEU A 227 2.00 0.51 39.31
N ILE A 228 3.17 0.01 38.94
CA ILE A 228 3.66 0.08 37.55
C ILE A 228 2.66 -0.58 36.57
N CYS A 229 2.13 -1.72 36.94
CA CYS A 229 1.10 -2.42 36.14
C CYS A 229 -0.21 -1.62 36.03
N GLU A 230 -0.61 -0.93 37.09
CA GLU A 230 -1.82 -0.10 37.13
C GLU A 230 -1.69 1.15 36.27
N ILE A 231 -0.61 1.92 36.48
CA ILE A 231 -0.37 3.14 35.73
C ILE A 231 -0.01 2.89 34.26
N GLY A 232 0.32 1.63 33.90
CA GLY A 232 0.66 1.23 32.54
C GLY A 232 -0.49 1.33 31.55
N LEU A 233 -1.74 1.37 32.00
CA LEU A 233 -2.95 1.54 31.17
C LEU A 233 -2.98 0.59 29.98
N ASN A 234 -2.88 -0.73 30.21
CA ASN A 234 -2.86 -1.73 29.14
C ASN A 234 -4.24 -2.33 28.85
N ARG A 235 -4.59 -2.40 27.57
CA ARG A 235 -5.84 -3.00 27.08
C ARG A 235 -5.89 -4.53 27.29
N LYS A 236 -4.76 -5.24 27.03
CA LYS A 236 -4.76 -6.72 26.92
C LYS A 236 -4.42 -7.45 28.21
N SER A 237 -3.54 -6.93 29.05
CA SER A 237 -3.09 -7.56 30.28
C SER A 237 -2.46 -6.55 31.23
N ARG A 238 -2.91 -6.54 32.47
CA ARG A 238 -2.32 -5.70 33.52
C ARG A 238 -0.83 -5.97 33.75
N ASN A 239 -0.44 -7.24 33.72
CA ASN A 239 0.94 -7.65 34.00
C ASN A 239 1.92 -7.36 32.85
N TYR A 240 1.47 -6.74 31.79
CA TYR A 240 2.30 -6.47 30.60
C TYR A 240 3.48 -5.54 30.91
N ASP A 241 3.28 -4.58 31.79
CA ASP A 241 4.27 -3.54 32.10
C ASP A 241 5.13 -3.82 33.34
N LYS A 242 4.99 -4.98 33.97
CA LYS A 242 5.76 -5.30 35.18
C LYS A 242 7.30 -5.12 35.03
N THR A 243 7.81 -5.34 33.80
CA THR A 243 9.23 -5.19 33.49
C THR A 243 9.72 -3.76 33.58
N TYR A 244 8.84 -2.77 33.54
CA TYR A 244 9.18 -1.36 33.73
C TYR A 244 9.63 -1.02 35.16
N LEU A 245 9.28 -1.82 36.18
CA LEU A 245 9.77 -1.56 37.53
C LEU A 245 11.28 -1.58 37.60
N ARG A 246 11.91 -2.56 36.94
CA ARG A 246 13.38 -2.62 36.89
C ARG A 246 13.96 -1.38 36.22
N LEU A 247 13.43 -1.00 35.04
CA LEU A 247 13.90 0.20 34.35
C LEU A 247 13.70 1.46 35.19
N TYR A 248 12.57 1.60 35.90
CA TYR A 248 12.30 2.72 36.80
C TYR A 248 13.38 2.81 37.89
N ASN A 249 13.67 1.71 38.59
CA ASN A 249 14.64 1.68 39.68
C ASN A 249 16.06 2.02 39.21
N GLU A 250 16.50 1.50 38.08
CA GLU A 250 17.83 1.79 37.52
C GLU A 250 17.94 3.25 37.07
N LEU A 251 16.92 3.79 36.42
CA LEU A 251 16.88 5.21 36.04
C LEU A 251 16.84 6.12 37.27
N TYR A 252 16.07 5.75 38.31
CA TYR A 252 16.00 6.49 39.55
C TYR A 252 17.37 6.52 40.24
N SER A 253 18.07 5.39 40.31
CA SER A 253 19.41 5.29 40.90
C SER A 253 20.41 6.19 40.17
N VAL A 254 20.37 6.25 38.85
CA VAL A 254 21.30 7.09 38.07
C VAL A 254 20.95 8.57 38.19
N PHE A 255 19.68 8.95 37.99
CA PHE A 255 19.34 10.36 37.84
C PHE A 255 18.92 11.06 39.12
N VAL A 256 18.46 10.34 40.14
CA VAL A 256 18.09 10.92 41.46
C VAL A 256 19.19 10.69 42.48
N ASN A 257 19.73 9.46 42.54
CA ASN A 257 20.79 9.11 43.50
C ASN A 257 22.23 9.38 42.97
N ASN A 258 22.38 9.79 41.71
CA ASN A 258 23.66 10.06 41.04
C ASN A 258 24.62 8.83 40.99
N ASP A 259 24.05 7.60 40.91
CA ASP A 259 24.85 6.37 40.85
C ASP A 259 25.08 5.93 39.39
N ASN A 260 26.09 6.50 38.76
CA ASN A 260 26.48 6.20 37.39
C ASN A 260 26.89 4.73 37.13
N SER A 261 27.16 3.95 38.18
CA SER A 261 27.52 2.53 38.07
C SER A 261 26.33 1.69 37.55
N GLN A 262 25.11 2.20 37.67
CA GLN A 262 23.86 1.52 37.21
C GLN A 262 23.56 1.71 35.72
N ILE A 263 24.27 2.55 34.99
CA ILE A 263 24.02 2.83 33.57
C ILE A 263 24.00 1.55 32.69
N PRO A 264 24.94 0.59 32.83
CA PRO A 264 24.87 -0.67 32.08
C PRO A 264 23.62 -1.50 32.40
N LEU A 265 23.11 -1.39 33.65
CA LEU A 265 21.88 -2.08 34.07
C LEU A 265 20.63 -1.47 33.42
N ILE A 266 20.63 -0.14 33.21
CA ILE A 266 19.55 0.51 32.40
C ILE A 266 19.48 -0.12 31.03
N TYR A 267 20.62 -0.27 30.33
CA TYR A 267 20.62 -0.91 28.99
C TYR A 267 20.09 -2.34 29.07
N SER A 268 20.51 -3.13 30.06
CA SER A 268 20.01 -4.49 30.26
C SER A 268 18.49 -4.50 30.53
N ALA A 269 17.99 -3.63 31.42
CA ALA A 269 16.54 -3.53 31.71
C ALA A 269 15.70 -3.22 30.50
N THR A 270 16.21 -2.42 29.53
CA THR A 270 15.47 -2.14 28.30
C THR A 270 15.29 -3.37 27.39
N LYS A 271 16.09 -4.45 27.56
CA LYS A 271 15.92 -5.69 26.78
C LYS A 271 14.68 -6.47 27.19
N ASP A 272 14.26 -6.33 28.44
CA ASP A 272 13.10 -7.01 29.00
C ASP A 272 11.78 -6.32 28.62
N ILE A 273 11.86 -5.12 28.05
CA ILE A 273 10.71 -4.32 27.65
C ILE A 273 10.43 -4.52 26.16
N LYS A 274 9.19 -4.83 25.78
CA LYS A 274 8.80 -5.09 24.40
C LYS A 274 9.16 -3.96 23.42
N ILE A 275 9.00 -2.72 23.86
CA ILE A 275 9.38 -1.51 23.10
C ILE A 275 10.73 -0.93 23.51
N GLY A 276 11.60 -1.73 24.10
CA GLY A 276 12.90 -1.31 24.64
C GLY A 276 13.84 -0.67 23.61
N LYS A 277 13.63 -0.91 22.30
CA LYS A 277 14.36 -0.20 21.24
C LYS A 277 14.15 1.32 21.30
N TRP A 278 12.94 1.79 21.61
CA TRP A 278 12.64 3.21 21.78
C TRP A 278 13.42 3.81 22.94
N TRP A 279 13.43 3.13 24.09
CA TRP A 279 14.18 3.53 25.27
C TRP A 279 15.68 3.58 25.00
N ARG A 280 16.28 2.56 24.36
CA ARG A 280 17.70 2.56 24.00
C ARG A 280 18.08 3.72 23.08
N LYS A 281 17.28 3.97 22.03
CA LYS A 281 17.50 5.08 21.11
C LYS A 281 17.41 6.45 21.80
N TYR A 282 16.56 6.56 22.80
CA TYR A 282 16.37 7.79 23.58
C TYR A 282 17.49 8.03 24.59
N LEU A 283 17.89 7.00 25.33
CA LEU A 283 18.83 7.12 26.45
C LEU A 283 20.30 7.07 26.02
N PHE A 284 20.63 6.40 24.91
CA PHE A 284 21.99 6.13 24.49
C PHE A 284 22.34 6.68 23.11
N ASN A 285 23.59 7.13 22.95
CA ASN A 285 24.16 7.56 21.67
C ASN A 285 24.71 6.40 20.82
N THR A 286 24.70 5.17 21.36
CA THR A 286 25.19 3.95 20.73
C THR A 286 24.25 2.78 20.97
N SER A 287 24.22 1.82 20.05
CA SER A 287 23.53 0.53 20.20
C SER A 287 24.45 -0.59 20.73
N SER A 288 25.74 -0.31 20.92
CA SER A 288 26.72 -1.30 21.34
C SER A 288 26.75 -1.43 22.86
N GLU A 289 26.30 -2.56 23.40
CA GLU A 289 26.37 -2.88 24.85
C GLU A 289 27.81 -2.81 25.39
N ARG A 290 28.76 -3.37 24.63
CA ARG A 290 30.19 -3.33 25.03
C ARG A 290 30.75 -1.91 25.13
N ALA A 291 30.26 -0.99 24.28
CA ALA A 291 30.66 0.42 24.38
C ALA A 291 30.09 1.05 25.63
N ILE A 292 28.85 0.74 25.99
CA ILE A 292 28.17 1.24 27.19
C ILE A 292 28.85 0.69 28.47
N GLU A 293 29.22 -0.61 28.48
CA GLU A 293 29.95 -1.21 29.61
C GLU A 293 31.32 -0.58 29.83
N ARG A 294 32.02 -0.21 28.74
CA ARG A 294 33.34 0.40 28.79
C ARG A 294 33.30 1.85 29.24
N ASP A 295 32.40 2.67 28.70
CA ASP A 295 32.26 4.10 28.92
C ASP A 295 30.82 4.52 29.17
N PRO A 296 30.20 4.11 30.29
CA PRO A 296 28.76 4.27 30.50
C PRO A 296 28.31 5.73 30.46
N VAL A 297 29.03 6.63 31.12
CA VAL A 297 28.67 8.06 31.19
C VAL A 297 28.73 8.73 29.80
N VAL A 298 29.76 8.42 29.03
CA VAL A 298 29.92 9.00 27.66
C VAL A 298 28.84 8.49 26.70
N CYS A 299 28.34 7.29 26.94
CA CYS A 299 27.28 6.69 26.08
C CYS A 299 25.88 7.17 26.42
N MET A 300 25.65 7.78 27.59
CA MET A 300 24.35 8.36 27.96
C MET A 300 24.11 9.68 27.20
N LYS A 301 22.88 9.86 26.74
CA LYS A 301 22.40 11.13 26.17
C LYS A 301 21.88 12.03 27.29
N HIS A 302 22.02 13.34 27.10
CA HIS A 302 21.23 14.29 27.86
C HIS A 302 19.76 14.15 27.49
N THR A 303 18.91 13.91 28.46
CA THR A 303 17.46 13.70 28.29
C THR A 303 16.73 14.45 29.38
N VAL A 304 15.39 14.46 29.35
CA VAL A 304 14.58 15.07 30.43
C VAL A 304 14.90 14.52 31.81
N PHE A 305 15.47 13.31 31.92
CA PHE A 305 15.91 12.74 33.18
C PHE A 305 17.18 13.42 33.74
N SER A 306 17.98 14.01 32.86
CA SER A 306 19.21 14.71 33.28
C SER A 306 18.94 16.05 34.00
N ASP A 307 17.72 16.58 33.83
CA ASP A 307 17.32 17.88 34.38
C ASP A 307 16.43 17.77 35.62
N VAL A 308 16.11 16.54 36.09
CA VAL A 308 15.26 16.31 37.25
C VAL A 308 16.03 16.62 38.56
N SER A 309 15.34 17.28 39.48
CA SER A 309 15.94 17.72 40.75
C SER A 309 15.41 16.94 41.97
N ASN A 310 14.29 16.22 41.80
CA ASN A 310 13.62 15.52 42.90
C ASN A 310 12.77 14.32 42.38
N GLU A 311 12.29 13.49 43.30
CA GLU A 311 11.49 12.32 42.98
C GLU A 311 10.15 12.64 42.24
N PRO A 312 9.36 13.65 42.60
CA PRO A 312 8.15 13.99 41.85
C PRO A 312 8.43 14.39 40.41
N GLU A 313 9.48 15.16 40.14
CA GLU A 313 9.90 15.51 38.77
C GLU A 313 10.33 14.26 37.99
N PHE A 314 11.09 13.37 38.62
CA PHE A 314 11.52 12.11 38.04
C PHE A 314 10.31 11.21 37.70
N LYS A 315 9.37 11.03 38.65
CA LYS A 315 8.13 10.25 38.41
C LYS A 315 7.33 10.80 37.23
N THR A 316 7.19 12.14 37.16
CA THR A 316 6.49 12.83 36.06
C THR A 316 7.21 12.60 34.73
N ALA A 317 8.54 12.75 34.68
CA ALA A 317 9.32 12.50 33.47
C ALA A 317 9.23 11.04 33.03
N PHE A 318 9.35 10.09 33.96
CA PHE A 318 9.23 8.67 33.66
C PHE A 318 7.86 8.31 33.10
N PHE A 319 6.78 8.81 33.72
CA PHE A 319 5.42 8.60 33.25
C PHE A 319 5.21 9.12 31.83
N LYS A 320 5.63 10.36 31.56
CA LYS A 320 5.51 11.00 30.23
C LYS A 320 6.25 10.20 29.16
N ILE A 321 7.51 9.83 29.39
CA ILE A 321 8.32 9.11 28.41
C ILE A 321 7.84 7.68 28.22
N MET A 322 7.45 6.99 29.29
CA MET A 322 6.85 5.65 29.19
C MET A 322 5.63 5.65 28.28
N HIS A 323 4.68 6.56 28.51
CA HIS A 323 3.45 6.66 27.73
C HIS A 323 3.67 7.21 26.33
N LEU A 324 4.59 8.14 26.14
CA LEU A 324 4.99 8.60 24.81
C LEU A 324 5.46 7.42 23.92
N PHE A 325 6.37 6.58 24.44
CA PHE A 325 6.88 5.46 23.65
C PHE A 325 5.82 4.38 23.39
N LYS A 326 4.95 4.14 24.37
CA LYS A 326 3.80 3.23 24.18
C LYS A 326 2.85 3.75 23.12
N ALA A 327 2.53 5.05 23.13
CA ALA A 327 1.69 5.69 22.13
C ALA A 327 2.35 5.65 20.75
N LYS A 328 3.61 6.05 20.63
CA LYS A 328 4.34 5.99 19.35
C LYS A 328 4.44 4.58 18.79
N ALA A 329 4.64 3.57 19.63
CA ALA A 329 4.66 2.18 19.19
C ALA A 329 3.30 1.74 18.65
N THR A 330 2.18 2.11 19.29
CA THR A 330 0.82 1.82 18.82
C THR A 330 0.51 2.55 17.51
N LEU A 331 0.83 3.84 17.42
CA LEU A 331 0.60 4.66 16.23
C LEU A 331 1.44 4.17 15.04
N SER A 332 2.70 3.78 15.27
CA SER A 332 3.54 3.14 14.24
C SER A 332 2.96 1.80 13.77
N ASP A 333 2.36 1.04 14.66
CA ASP A 333 1.66 -0.20 14.31
C ASP A 333 0.42 0.06 13.43
N TYR A 334 -0.25 1.21 13.58
CA TYR A 334 -1.44 1.57 12.82
C TYR A 334 -1.13 2.24 11.48
N LEU A 335 0.09 2.80 11.31
CA LEU A 335 0.51 3.45 10.07
C LEU A 335 0.23 2.60 8.83
N ASP A 336 0.66 1.33 8.86
CA ASP A 336 0.53 0.43 7.72
C ASP A 336 -0.94 0.19 7.33
N LEU A 337 -1.81 0.00 8.32
CA LEU A 337 -3.25 -0.16 8.09
C LEU A 337 -3.88 1.10 7.53
N ASN A 338 -3.70 2.24 8.19
CA ASN A 338 -4.27 3.51 7.75
C ASN A 338 -3.84 3.83 6.32
N ARG A 339 -2.53 3.67 6.01
CA ARG A 339 -1.99 3.88 4.67
C ARG A 339 -2.65 2.98 3.63
N ARG A 340 -2.80 1.67 3.90
CA ARG A 340 -3.37 0.70 2.96
C ARG A 340 -4.82 1.02 2.60
N TYR A 341 -5.66 1.29 3.60
CA TYR A 341 -7.05 1.66 3.34
C TYR A 341 -7.17 2.98 2.58
N ILE A 342 -6.44 4.01 3.00
CA ILE A 342 -6.49 5.33 2.35
C ILE A 342 -6.02 5.25 0.88
N ARG A 343 -4.98 4.45 0.60
CA ARG A 343 -4.48 4.25 -0.77
C ARG A 343 -5.48 3.60 -1.71
N THR A 344 -6.42 2.80 -1.21
CA THR A 344 -7.43 2.19 -2.10
C THR A 344 -8.30 3.22 -2.80
N THR A 345 -8.37 4.45 -2.31
CA THR A 345 -9.19 5.52 -2.89
C THR A 345 -8.58 6.18 -4.11
N ASP A 346 -7.28 6.04 -4.34
CA ASP A 346 -6.49 6.69 -5.39
C ASP A 346 -6.66 8.23 -5.48
N ILE A 347 -7.11 8.88 -4.40
CA ILE A 347 -7.17 10.37 -4.32
C ILE A 347 -6.13 10.96 -3.38
N VAL A 348 -5.40 10.12 -2.62
CA VAL A 348 -4.36 10.54 -1.66
C VAL A 348 -3.01 10.05 -2.13
N LEU A 349 -2.09 10.97 -2.34
CA LEU A 349 -0.72 10.74 -2.78
C LEU A 349 0.21 10.58 -1.57
N PHE A 350 1.13 9.60 -1.65
CA PHE A 350 2.19 9.36 -0.66
C PHE A 350 3.55 9.55 -1.32
N GLU A 351 3.87 10.78 -1.69
CA GLU A 351 5.06 11.14 -2.47
C GLU A 351 6.07 11.93 -1.63
N ASP A 352 7.35 11.64 -1.80
CA ASP A 352 8.47 12.40 -1.18
C ASP A 352 8.35 12.56 0.34
N GLY A 353 7.73 11.59 1.01
CA GLY A 353 7.50 11.63 2.47
C GLY A 353 6.33 12.52 2.90
N ASN A 354 5.58 13.07 1.95
CA ASN A 354 4.38 13.86 2.18
C ASN A 354 3.11 13.11 1.76
N ILE A 355 2.04 13.36 2.49
CA ILE A 355 0.70 12.86 2.22
C ILE A 355 -0.18 14.05 1.85
N LYS A 356 -0.75 14.03 0.65
CA LYS A 356 -1.57 15.12 0.09
C LYS A 356 -2.66 14.59 -0.83
N LEU A 357 -3.66 15.40 -1.12
CA LEU A 357 -4.66 15.06 -2.13
C LEU A 357 -4.11 15.26 -3.54
N ASP A 358 -4.56 14.44 -4.50
CA ASP A 358 -4.36 14.69 -5.91
C ASP A 358 -5.16 15.94 -6.35
N ILE A 359 -4.83 16.53 -7.47
CA ILE A 359 -5.27 17.89 -7.86
C ILE A 359 -6.79 18.04 -7.90
N ILE A 360 -7.51 17.18 -8.63
CA ILE A 360 -8.98 17.28 -8.71
C ILE A 360 -9.65 17.01 -7.36
N PRO A 361 -9.33 15.92 -6.65
CA PRO A 361 -9.81 15.69 -5.29
C PRO A 361 -9.51 16.84 -4.33
N LYS A 362 -8.30 17.43 -4.40
CA LYS A 362 -7.92 18.57 -3.56
C LYS A 362 -8.90 19.74 -3.71
N HIS A 363 -9.14 20.18 -4.94
CA HIS A 363 -10.02 21.32 -5.17
C HIS A 363 -11.48 21.01 -4.86
N PHE A 364 -11.94 19.79 -5.13
CA PHE A 364 -13.28 19.35 -4.76
C PHE A 364 -13.46 19.30 -3.24
N PHE A 365 -12.62 18.56 -2.53
CA PHE A 365 -12.80 18.40 -1.08
C PHE A 365 -12.50 19.69 -0.31
N ASN A 366 -11.58 20.54 -0.75
CA ASN A 366 -11.36 21.84 -0.14
C ASN A 366 -12.60 22.75 -0.24
N SER A 367 -13.39 22.65 -1.32
CA SER A 367 -14.60 23.47 -1.48
C SER A 367 -15.74 23.06 -0.56
N VAL A 368 -15.73 21.84 -0.01
CA VAL A 368 -16.80 21.29 0.84
C VAL A 368 -16.28 20.84 2.21
N ALA A 369 -15.02 21.12 2.54
CA ALA A 369 -14.35 20.57 3.71
C ALA A 369 -15.09 20.86 5.03
N ASP A 370 -15.46 22.10 5.27
CA ASP A 370 -16.13 22.52 6.50
C ASP A 370 -17.53 21.89 6.64
N GLU A 371 -18.28 21.80 5.53
CA GLU A 371 -19.62 21.21 5.54
C GLU A 371 -19.53 19.68 5.72
N LEU A 372 -18.58 19.03 5.04
CA LEU A 372 -18.33 17.60 5.17
C LEU A 372 -17.86 17.24 6.59
N TYR A 373 -17.07 18.10 7.20
CA TYR A 373 -16.56 17.88 8.56
C TYR A 373 -17.65 17.79 9.62
N ASN A 374 -18.83 18.37 9.40
CA ASN A 374 -19.99 18.19 10.29
C ASN A 374 -20.43 16.73 10.43
N TYR A 375 -20.04 15.86 9.49
CA TYR A 375 -20.32 14.42 9.54
C TYR A 375 -19.19 13.62 10.19
N ALA A 376 -18.03 14.22 10.53
CA ALA A 376 -16.83 13.54 11.01
C ALA A 376 -17.05 12.73 12.29
N PHE A 377 -17.96 13.16 13.16
CA PHE A 377 -18.21 12.55 14.47
C PHE A 377 -19.63 11.95 14.59
N SER A 378 -20.12 11.39 13.48
CA SER A 378 -21.43 10.73 13.43
C SER A 378 -21.34 9.36 12.76
N ALA A 379 -22.19 8.43 13.17
CA ALA A 379 -22.35 7.13 12.49
C ALA A 379 -22.93 7.32 11.07
N CYS A 380 -22.83 6.30 10.24
CA CYS A 380 -23.38 6.29 8.90
C CYS A 380 -24.31 5.10 8.72
N ASP A 381 -25.60 5.35 8.57
CA ASP A 381 -26.62 4.30 8.46
C ASP A 381 -26.58 3.58 7.08
N ILE A 382 -25.97 4.22 6.08
CA ILE A 382 -25.86 3.69 4.70
C ILE A 382 -24.49 3.07 4.40
N LEU A 383 -23.76 2.63 5.42
CA LEU A 383 -22.41 2.03 5.26
C LEU A 383 -22.41 0.86 4.25
N PHE A 384 -23.48 0.07 4.25
CA PHE A 384 -23.58 -1.17 3.44
C PHE A 384 -24.12 -0.95 2.02
N ASN A 385 -24.62 0.26 1.71
CA ASN A 385 -25.25 0.55 0.43
C ASN A 385 -24.21 0.98 -0.62
N ASP A 386 -24.50 0.75 -1.91
CA ASP A 386 -23.77 1.36 -3.01
C ASP A 386 -24.34 2.77 -3.30
N SER A 387 -23.98 3.72 -2.46
CA SER A 387 -24.56 5.07 -2.44
C SER A 387 -23.78 6.06 -3.30
N ALA A 388 -24.47 7.00 -3.95
CA ALA A 388 -23.84 8.14 -4.59
C ALA A 388 -23.20 9.10 -3.55
N LEU A 389 -22.29 9.98 -3.98
CA LEU A 389 -21.64 10.94 -3.09
C LEU A 389 -22.66 11.85 -2.37
N SER A 390 -23.65 12.37 -3.08
CA SER A 390 -24.71 13.24 -2.51
C SER A 390 -25.63 12.53 -1.51
N GLU A 391 -25.69 11.21 -1.51
CA GLU A 391 -26.41 10.43 -0.50
C GLU A 391 -25.58 10.23 0.78
N ILE A 392 -24.26 10.34 0.70
CA ILE A 392 -23.34 10.23 1.85
C ILE A 392 -23.33 11.51 2.65
N ALA A 393 -23.33 12.66 1.98
CA ALA A 393 -23.46 13.98 2.57
C ALA A 393 -24.00 14.97 1.53
N ASP A 394 -24.94 15.82 1.93
CA ASP A 394 -25.60 16.79 1.04
C ASP A 394 -24.62 17.75 0.35
N CYS A 395 -23.49 18.05 0.98
CA CYS A 395 -22.44 18.90 0.43
C CYS A 395 -21.60 18.24 -0.67
N LEU A 396 -21.63 16.91 -0.81
CA LEU A 396 -20.85 16.18 -1.80
C LEU A 396 -21.49 16.24 -3.20
N VAL A 397 -21.86 17.42 -3.62
CA VAL A 397 -22.37 17.72 -4.96
C VAL A 397 -21.22 18.30 -5.80
N ILE A 398 -21.03 17.73 -6.99
CA ILE A 398 -19.94 18.14 -7.87
C ILE A 398 -20.25 19.51 -8.48
N ASP A 399 -19.47 20.53 -8.11
CA ASP A 399 -19.39 21.82 -8.78
C ASP A 399 -18.13 21.87 -9.65
N GLU A 400 -18.29 21.49 -10.89
CA GLU A 400 -17.19 21.43 -11.87
C GLU A 400 -16.53 22.79 -12.06
N ALA A 401 -17.29 23.89 -12.04
CA ALA A 401 -16.76 25.24 -12.27
C ALA A 401 -15.80 25.67 -11.14
N THR A 402 -16.15 25.38 -9.90
CA THR A 402 -15.30 25.67 -8.73
C THR A 402 -14.02 24.85 -8.79
N VAL A 403 -14.10 23.56 -9.10
CA VAL A 403 -12.92 22.68 -9.20
C VAL A 403 -11.99 23.14 -10.34
N ILE A 404 -12.52 23.43 -11.53
CA ILE A 404 -11.74 23.93 -12.67
C ILE A 404 -11.05 25.25 -12.34
N THR A 405 -11.72 26.15 -11.64
CA THR A 405 -11.11 27.42 -11.20
C THR A 405 -9.88 27.16 -10.32
N GLY A 406 -9.99 26.22 -9.38
CA GLY A 406 -8.87 25.82 -8.53
C GLY A 406 -7.72 25.17 -9.32
N VAL A 407 -8.05 24.24 -10.21
CA VAL A 407 -7.07 23.57 -11.10
C VAL A 407 -6.31 24.59 -11.96
N ASN A 408 -7.04 25.54 -12.58
CA ASN A 408 -6.43 26.60 -13.38
C ASN A 408 -5.49 27.47 -12.56
N ALA A 409 -5.87 27.83 -11.34
CA ALA A 409 -5.06 28.65 -10.44
C ALA A 409 -3.76 27.89 -10.04
N GLU A 410 -3.84 26.62 -9.73
CA GLU A 410 -2.69 25.80 -9.30
C GLU A 410 -1.71 25.49 -10.46
N LEU A 411 -2.26 25.13 -11.63
CA LEU A 411 -1.44 24.74 -12.79
C LEU A 411 -1.08 25.89 -13.73
N GLY A 412 -1.64 27.09 -13.51
CA GLY A 412 -1.42 28.25 -14.39
C GLY A 412 -2.04 28.07 -15.78
N THR A 413 -3.20 27.42 -15.88
CA THR A 413 -3.90 27.11 -17.13
C THR A 413 -5.20 27.90 -17.28
N ASN A 414 -5.89 27.79 -18.43
CA ASN A 414 -7.18 28.43 -18.72
C ASN A 414 -8.13 27.43 -19.39
N VAL A 415 -8.24 26.22 -18.83
CA VAL A 415 -9.20 25.23 -19.32
C VAL A 415 -10.61 25.57 -18.85
N ALA A 416 -11.62 25.24 -19.66
CA ALA A 416 -13.02 25.52 -19.39
C ALA A 416 -13.79 24.30 -18.86
N THR A 417 -13.32 23.11 -19.13
CA THR A 417 -13.97 21.84 -18.74
C THR A 417 -12.96 20.83 -18.15
N ILE A 418 -13.45 19.85 -17.41
CA ILE A 418 -12.62 18.74 -16.92
C ILE A 418 -12.02 17.95 -18.09
N ASP A 419 -12.74 17.81 -19.20
CA ASP A 419 -12.20 17.13 -20.39
C ASP A 419 -11.04 17.89 -21.02
N GLU A 420 -11.07 19.23 -21.04
CA GLU A 420 -9.92 20.04 -21.47
C GLU A 420 -8.75 19.94 -20.46
N ALA A 421 -9.06 19.85 -19.19
CA ALA A 421 -8.06 19.66 -18.14
C ALA A 421 -7.34 18.31 -18.27
N ARG A 422 -7.94 17.29 -18.88
CA ARG A 422 -7.34 15.94 -19.02
C ARG A 422 -5.95 15.97 -19.62
N ASN A 423 -5.72 16.72 -20.69
CA ASN A 423 -4.40 16.81 -21.31
C ASN A 423 -3.36 17.42 -20.35
N VAL A 424 -3.77 18.45 -19.61
CA VAL A 424 -2.90 19.10 -18.63
C VAL A 424 -2.60 18.18 -17.45
N LEU A 425 -3.59 17.41 -17.02
CA LEU A 425 -3.46 16.41 -15.95
C LEU A 425 -2.61 15.21 -16.43
N GLU A 426 -2.77 14.78 -17.68
CA GLU A 426 -1.92 13.76 -18.29
C GLU A 426 -0.46 14.23 -18.33
N ASP A 427 -0.18 15.46 -18.77
CA ASP A 427 1.16 16.04 -18.74
C ASP A 427 1.73 16.09 -17.31
N ASN A 428 0.89 16.36 -16.31
CA ASN A 428 1.30 16.33 -14.91
C ASN A 428 1.63 14.89 -14.47
N ARG A 429 0.79 13.90 -14.81
CA ARG A 429 1.07 12.49 -14.53
C ARG A 429 2.39 12.05 -15.16
N TYR A 430 2.67 12.45 -16.41
CA TYR A 430 3.95 12.13 -17.06
C TYR A 430 5.13 12.86 -16.42
N ARG A 431 4.99 14.08 -15.93
CA ARG A 431 6.05 14.76 -15.14
C ARG A 431 6.34 14.00 -13.84
N ARG A 432 5.30 13.54 -13.13
CA ARG A 432 5.45 12.70 -11.94
C ARG A 432 6.11 11.36 -12.26
N LEU A 433 5.74 10.72 -13.38
CA LEU A 433 6.39 9.50 -13.87
C LEU A 433 7.87 9.73 -14.17
N GLN A 434 8.24 10.84 -14.83
CA GLN A 434 9.64 11.19 -15.07
C GLN A 434 10.41 11.31 -13.76
N HIS A 435 9.86 12.03 -12.79
CA HIS A 435 10.48 12.15 -11.47
C HIS A 435 10.65 10.78 -10.78
N LEU A 436 9.62 9.94 -10.82
CA LEU A 436 9.66 8.57 -10.26
C LEU A 436 10.74 7.71 -10.94
N ILE A 437 10.88 7.79 -12.26
CA ILE A 437 11.91 7.08 -13.01
C ILE A 437 13.31 7.60 -12.62
N ASP A 438 13.49 8.90 -12.50
CA ASP A 438 14.79 9.51 -12.24
C ASP A 438 15.26 9.26 -10.80
N THR A 439 14.33 9.16 -9.85
CA THR A 439 14.67 9.02 -8.42
C THR A 439 14.60 7.58 -7.92
N ARG A 440 13.66 6.77 -8.42
CA ARG A 440 13.38 5.42 -7.88
C ARG A 440 13.71 4.31 -8.87
N PHE A 441 13.40 4.47 -10.17
CA PHE A 441 13.64 3.45 -11.19
C PHE A 441 14.83 3.79 -12.07
N THR A 442 15.95 4.14 -11.43
CA THR A 442 17.24 4.33 -12.11
C THR A 442 17.69 3.02 -12.80
N ASP A 443 18.64 3.10 -13.72
CA ASP A 443 19.17 1.90 -14.39
C ASP A 443 19.73 0.90 -13.38
N GLU A 444 20.42 1.37 -12.34
CA GLU A 444 20.94 0.54 -11.25
C GLU A 444 19.83 -0.17 -10.48
N THR A 445 18.74 0.54 -10.18
CA THR A 445 17.57 -0.05 -9.49
C THR A 445 16.89 -1.09 -10.35
N ILE A 446 16.71 -0.83 -11.66
CA ILE A 446 16.12 -1.79 -12.60
C ILE A 446 16.97 -3.05 -12.70
N ILE A 447 18.29 -2.92 -12.84
CA ILE A 447 19.23 -4.07 -12.87
C ILE A 447 19.12 -4.87 -11.57
N THR A 448 19.08 -4.21 -10.43
CA THR A 448 18.93 -4.86 -9.12
C THR A 448 17.61 -5.63 -9.03
N LEU A 449 16.50 -5.02 -9.46
CA LEU A 449 15.19 -5.67 -9.48
C LEU A 449 15.17 -6.89 -10.41
N LEU A 450 15.76 -6.78 -11.61
CA LEU A 450 15.86 -7.91 -12.53
C LEU A 450 16.61 -9.10 -11.90
N GLY A 451 17.69 -8.86 -11.15
CA GLY A 451 18.38 -9.87 -10.38
C GLY A 451 17.52 -10.47 -9.26
N TYR A 452 16.76 -9.64 -8.54
CA TYR A 452 15.85 -10.12 -7.49
C TYR A 452 14.67 -10.95 -8.03
N PHE A 453 14.20 -10.68 -9.26
CA PHE A 453 13.21 -11.54 -9.92
C PHE A 453 13.80 -12.92 -10.25
N GLU A 454 15.06 -13.01 -10.69
CA GLU A 454 15.76 -14.30 -10.92
C GLU A 454 15.86 -15.12 -9.62
N ASP A 455 16.26 -14.46 -8.52
CA ASP A 455 16.47 -15.09 -7.23
C ASP A 455 15.17 -15.29 -6.42
N ARG A 456 14.03 -14.84 -6.92
CA ARG A 456 12.73 -14.83 -6.20
C ARG A 456 12.83 -14.17 -4.82
N ASN A 457 13.60 -13.09 -4.74
CA ASN A 457 13.68 -12.28 -3.53
C ASN A 457 12.49 -11.33 -3.40
N ASP A 458 11.30 -11.90 -3.27
CA ASP A 458 10.01 -11.22 -3.29
C ASP A 458 9.89 -10.12 -2.21
N THR A 459 10.58 -10.28 -1.08
CA THR A 459 10.56 -9.28 0.01
C THR A 459 11.27 -7.99 -0.40
N GLU A 460 12.44 -8.09 -1.01
CA GLU A 460 13.22 -6.93 -1.47
C GLU A 460 12.54 -6.25 -2.66
N ILE A 461 11.98 -7.02 -3.61
CA ILE A 461 11.19 -6.49 -4.73
C ILE A 461 10.05 -5.62 -4.20
N LYS A 462 9.26 -6.14 -3.26
CA LYS A 462 8.15 -5.38 -2.66
C LYS A 462 8.61 -4.17 -1.87
N SER A 463 9.75 -4.23 -1.19
CA SER A 463 10.29 -3.10 -0.45
C SER A 463 10.73 -1.95 -1.36
N ILE A 464 11.25 -2.26 -2.55
CA ILE A 464 11.69 -1.27 -3.53
C ILE A 464 10.52 -0.69 -4.32
N VAL A 465 9.54 -1.51 -4.73
CA VAL A 465 8.46 -1.04 -5.62
C VAL A 465 7.17 -0.75 -4.86
N THR A 466 6.48 -1.76 -4.37
CA THR A 466 5.26 -1.60 -3.57
C THR A 466 4.88 -2.91 -2.89
N GLU A 467 4.27 -2.80 -1.72
CA GLU A 467 3.65 -3.96 -1.05
C GLU A 467 2.21 -4.22 -1.52
N ASN A 468 1.65 -3.36 -2.38
CA ASN A 468 0.24 -3.39 -2.77
C ASN A 468 -0.04 -4.27 -3.99
N ALA A 469 1.00 -4.70 -4.72
CA ALA A 469 0.87 -5.60 -5.87
C ALA A 469 1.60 -6.92 -5.65
N ASP A 470 1.19 -7.97 -6.36
CA ASP A 470 1.92 -9.23 -6.39
C ASP A 470 3.20 -9.11 -7.25
N VAL A 471 4.12 -10.03 -7.05
CA VAL A 471 5.44 -9.94 -7.71
C VAL A 471 5.37 -10.10 -9.23
N PRO A 472 4.49 -10.93 -9.82
CA PRO A 472 4.27 -10.93 -11.26
C PRO A 472 3.84 -9.57 -11.80
N THR A 473 2.83 -8.93 -11.22
CA THR A 473 2.38 -7.57 -11.61
C THR A 473 3.50 -6.52 -11.48
N ILE A 474 4.33 -6.64 -10.44
CA ILE A 474 5.52 -5.77 -10.31
C ILE A 474 6.51 -6.02 -11.46
N PHE A 475 6.67 -7.26 -11.90
CA PHE A 475 7.55 -7.59 -13.03
C PHE A 475 7.04 -6.98 -14.34
N GLU A 476 5.74 -7.10 -14.63
CA GLU A 476 5.08 -6.43 -15.77
C GLU A 476 5.32 -4.91 -15.74
N TYR A 477 5.12 -4.28 -14.58
CA TYR A 477 5.35 -2.85 -14.39
C TYR A 477 6.81 -2.44 -14.63
N VAL A 478 7.76 -3.16 -14.03
CA VAL A 478 9.20 -2.88 -14.21
C VAL A 478 9.61 -3.06 -15.67
N LEU A 479 9.07 -4.06 -16.37
CA LEU A 479 9.28 -4.24 -17.79
C LEU A 479 8.74 -3.05 -18.60
N GLY A 480 7.54 -2.55 -18.26
CA GLY A 480 6.98 -1.36 -18.88
C GLY A 480 7.85 -0.12 -18.72
N ILE A 481 8.33 0.14 -17.50
CA ILE A 481 9.25 1.26 -17.22
C ILE A 481 10.57 1.10 -17.99
N LEU A 482 11.17 -0.10 -17.99
CA LEU A 482 12.37 -0.40 -18.73
C LEU A 482 12.17 -0.12 -20.23
N TRP A 483 11.05 -0.61 -20.78
CA TRP A 483 10.74 -0.42 -22.21
C TRP A 483 10.51 1.04 -22.56
N TYR A 484 9.86 1.80 -21.69
CA TYR A 484 9.70 3.24 -21.85
C TYR A 484 11.05 3.97 -21.87
N LYS A 485 12.00 3.59 -21.01
CA LYS A 485 13.36 4.15 -20.99
C LYS A 485 14.13 3.86 -22.28
N ILE A 486 14.13 2.60 -22.77
CA ILE A 486 14.84 2.24 -24.01
C ILE A 486 14.18 2.84 -25.26
N SER A 487 12.89 3.20 -25.18
CA SER A 487 12.16 3.97 -26.19
C SER A 487 12.35 5.48 -26.07
N GLU A 488 13.39 5.90 -25.33
CA GLU A 488 13.75 7.31 -25.09
C GLU A 488 12.60 8.12 -24.48
N ARG A 489 11.80 7.46 -23.63
CA ARG A 489 10.62 8.01 -22.96
C ARG A 489 9.54 8.53 -23.91
N GLN A 490 9.45 7.94 -25.09
CA GLN A 490 8.44 8.25 -26.09
C GLN A 490 7.23 7.32 -25.97
N GLY A 491 6.05 7.82 -26.36
CA GLY A 491 4.81 7.06 -26.30
C GLY A 491 4.06 7.20 -24.96
N LYS A 492 2.86 6.64 -24.92
CA LYS A 492 1.93 6.76 -23.82
C LYS A 492 1.99 5.52 -22.91
N ILE A 493 3.13 5.32 -22.23
CA ILE A 493 3.35 4.09 -21.44
C ILE A 493 2.30 3.86 -20.36
N LEU A 494 1.75 4.91 -19.75
CA LEU A 494 0.69 4.78 -18.73
C LEU A 494 -0.61 4.21 -19.32
N ASP A 495 -0.86 4.43 -20.60
CA ASP A 495 -2.03 3.88 -21.32
C ASP A 495 -1.71 2.50 -21.92
N TYR A 496 -0.43 2.24 -22.24
CA TYR A 496 0.03 1.00 -22.85
C TYR A 496 0.13 -0.15 -21.86
N MET A 497 0.50 0.13 -20.60
CA MET A 497 0.41 -0.85 -19.54
C MET A 497 -1.05 -1.17 -19.24
N LYS A 498 -1.43 -2.45 -19.35
CA LYS A 498 -2.82 -2.91 -19.14
C LYS A 498 -3.10 -3.27 -17.67
N LEU A 499 -2.21 -2.94 -16.77
CA LEU A 499 -2.36 -3.08 -15.33
C LEU A 499 -2.93 -1.78 -14.72
N SER A 500 -3.62 -1.87 -13.60
CA SER A 500 -4.05 -0.68 -12.87
C SER A 500 -2.89 -0.14 -12.03
N LEU A 501 -2.81 1.20 -11.97
CA LEU A 501 -1.85 1.94 -11.16
C LEU A 501 -2.57 2.64 -10.02
N ASP A 502 -1.91 2.75 -8.87
CA ASP A 502 -2.38 3.60 -7.79
C ASP A 502 -2.08 5.10 -8.08
N ALA A 503 -2.54 5.97 -7.21
CA ALA A 503 -2.34 7.42 -7.35
C ALA A 503 -0.85 7.84 -7.39
N ASP A 504 0.04 7.03 -6.82
CA ASP A 504 1.49 7.23 -6.84
C ASP A 504 2.15 6.68 -8.13
N LEU A 505 1.35 6.27 -9.10
CA LEU A 505 1.78 5.63 -10.36
C LEU A 505 2.51 4.30 -10.15
N LEU A 506 2.25 3.60 -9.06
CA LEU A 506 2.79 2.27 -8.75
C LEU A 506 1.76 1.17 -9.10
N PRO A 507 2.21 -0.06 -9.39
CA PRO A 507 1.30 -1.13 -9.78
C PRO A 507 0.37 -1.55 -8.62
N LYS A 508 -0.90 -1.84 -8.95
CA LYS A 508 -1.95 -2.21 -8.01
C LYS A 508 -2.54 -3.58 -8.33
N THR A 509 -3.07 -3.77 -9.54
CA THR A 509 -3.61 -5.05 -10.01
C THR A 509 -3.11 -5.36 -11.42
N HIS A 510 -3.08 -6.65 -11.78
CA HIS A 510 -2.70 -7.10 -13.11
C HIS A 510 -3.80 -6.83 -14.14
N ALA A 511 -3.44 -6.92 -15.43
CA ALA A 511 -4.36 -6.76 -16.56
C ALA A 511 -5.54 -7.73 -16.48
N ALA A 512 -6.71 -7.29 -16.95
CA ALA A 512 -7.83 -8.19 -17.21
C ALA A 512 -7.42 -9.23 -18.25
N GLY A 513 -7.73 -10.50 -17.97
CA GLY A 513 -7.31 -11.60 -18.84
C GLY A 513 -7.81 -11.47 -20.28
N GLY A 514 -6.95 -11.72 -21.25
CA GLY A 514 -7.28 -11.79 -22.67
C GLY A 514 -6.53 -10.83 -23.59
N GLU A 515 -5.79 -9.87 -23.05
CA GLU A 515 -4.87 -8.98 -23.77
C GLU A 515 -3.43 -9.18 -23.26
N ALA A 516 -2.44 -8.67 -24.01
CA ALA A 516 -1.05 -8.66 -23.58
C ALA A 516 -0.85 -7.68 -22.43
N ASP A 517 0.15 -7.94 -21.56
CA ASP A 517 0.44 -7.12 -20.38
C ASP A 517 0.74 -5.66 -20.75
N ILE A 518 1.45 -5.44 -21.87
CA ILE A 518 1.76 -4.11 -22.39
C ILE A 518 1.55 -4.12 -23.91
N VAL A 519 0.81 -3.14 -24.39
CA VAL A 519 0.54 -2.94 -25.83
C VAL A 519 1.16 -1.62 -26.26
N TYR A 520 2.44 -1.66 -26.64
CA TYR A 520 3.24 -0.47 -26.97
C TYR A 520 3.11 -0.09 -28.44
N GLU A 521 2.64 1.12 -28.71
CA GLU A 521 2.45 1.61 -30.08
C GLU A 521 3.65 2.43 -30.56
N TYR A 522 4.22 2.04 -31.69
CA TYR A 522 5.32 2.75 -32.35
C TYR A 522 4.87 3.38 -33.66
N PRO A 523 4.97 4.71 -33.83
CA PRO A 523 4.76 5.37 -35.12
C PRO A 523 5.88 5.02 -36.09
N GLU A 524 5.63 5.22 -37.38
CA GLU A 524 6.66 5.07 -38.41
C GLU A 524 7.83 6.07 -38.21
N THR A 525 9.04 5.57 -38.36
CA THR A 525 10.28 6.35 -38.30
C THR A 525 11.24 5.96 -39.45
N GLU A 526 12.40 6.56 -39.52
CA GLU A 526 13.44 6.14 -40.47
C GLU A 526 14.02 4.74 -40.18
N TYR A 527 13.85 4.24 -38.96
CA TYR A 527 14.41 2.96 -38.47
C TYR A 527 13.42 1.80 -38.53
N TYR A 528 12.10 2.06 -38.48
CA TYR A 528 11.08 1.03 -38.46
C TYR A 528 9.72 1.54 -38.94
N PRO A 529 8.89 0.66 -39.56
CA PRO A 529 7.52 0.98 -39.94
C PRO A 529 6.63 1.13 -38.69
N ALA A 530 5.46 1.76 -38.86
CA ALA A 530 4.45 1.80 -37.79
C ALA A 530 4.04 0.37 -37.39
N HIS A 531 4.09 0.08 -36.09
CA HIS A 531 3.74 -1.24 -35.55
C HIS A 531 3.39 -1.18 -34.08
N THR A 532 2.75 -2.25 -33.61
CA THR A 532 2.52 -2.49 -32.20
C THR A 532 3.43 -3.58 -31.69
N LEU A 533 4.06 -3.33 -30.56
CA LEU A 533 4.84 -4.30 -29.81
C LEU A 533 4.00 -4.80 -28.63
N LEU A 534 3.71 -6.09 -28.56
CA LEU A 534 3.14 -6.75 -27.41
C LEU A 534 4.27 -7.19 -26.50
N LEU A 535 4.25 -6.77 -25.23
CA LEU A 535 5.18 -7.25 -24.22
C LEU A 535 4.42 -8.17 -23.27
N GLU A 536 4.94 -9.37 -23.09
CA GLU A 536 4.40 -10.39 -22.20
C GLU A 536 5.47 -10.72 -21.15
N ALA A 537 5.10 -10.70 -19.89
CA ALA A 537 6.01 -10.89 -18.78
C ALA A 537 5.57 -12.05 -17.89
N THR A 538 6.45 -13.02 -17.64
CA THR A 538 6.12 -14.13 -16.73
C THR A 538 7.27 -14.50 -15.82
N LEU A 539 6.90 -14.87 -14.59
CA LEU A 539 7.79 -15.51 -13.62
C LEU A 539 7.53 -17.01 -13.49
N ALA A 540 6.73 -17.58 -14.39
CA ALA A 540 6.46 -19.01 -14.43
C ALA A 540 7.73 -19.81 -14.75
N ASP A 541 7.96 -20.89 -14.02
CA ASP A 541 9.10 -21.76 -14.17
C ASP A 541 8.80 -23.02 -15.00
N ASN A 542 9.83 -23.65 -15.53
CA ASN A 542 9.86 -24.98 -16.13
C ASN A 542 8.53 -25.50 -16.71
N THR A 543 7.87 -26.39 -15.97
CA THR A 543 6.66 -27.09 -16.41
C THR A 543 5.46 -26.14 -16.53
N ASN A 544 5.38 -25.13 -15.67
CA ASN A 544 4.29 -24.18 -15.67
C ASN A 544 4.38 -23.23 -16.88
N GLN A 545 5.58 -22.77 -17.24
CA GLN A 545 5.77 -21.88 -18.37
C GLN A 545 5.24 -22.48 -19.68
N ARG A 546 5.52 -23.77 -19.95
CA ARG A 546 4.98 -24.42 -21.16
C ARG A 546 3.45 -24.51 -21.19
N ARG A 547 2.85 -24.75 -20.02
CA ARG A 547 1.39 -24.92 -19.93
C ARG A 547 0.65 -23.59 -19.95
N MET A 548 1.24 -22.54 -19.37
CA MET A 548 0.58 -21.29 -19.11
C MET A 548 0.87 -20.22 -20.16
N GLU A 549 1.99 -20.28 -20.90
CA GLU A 549 2.46 -19.17 -21.71
C GLU A 549 2.45 -19.43 -23.23
N MET A 550 2.66 -20.67 -23.68
CA MET A 550 2.78 -20.93 -25.13
C MET A 550 1.52 -20.56 -25.90
N GLU A 551 0.34 -20.95 -25.41
CA GLU A 551 -0.94 -20.65 -26.05
C GLU A 551 -1.35 -19.18 -25.85
N PRO A 552 -1.38 -18.61 -24.63
CA PRO A 552 -1.76 -17.24 -24.40
C PRO A 552 -0.96 -16.21 -25.20
N VAL A 553 0.36 -16.29 -25.18
CA VAL A 553 1.24 -15.38 -25.95
C VAL A 553 0.96 -15.46 -27.44
N SER A 554 0.84 -16.68 -27.97
CA SER A 554 0.51 -16.90 -29.39
C SER A 554 -0.91 -16.37 -29.74
N ARG A 555 -1.86 -16.54 -28.84
CA ARG A 555 -3.23 -16.09 -28.99
C ARG A 555 -3.35 -14.56 -28.97
N HIS A 556 -2.67 -13.90 -28.02
CA HIS A 556 -2.70 -12.44 -27.92
C HIS A 556 -2.12 -11.81 -29.20
N LEU A 557 -0.94 -12.25 -29.63
CA LEU A 557 -0.34 -11.75 -30.87
C LEU A 557 -1.19 -12.09 -32.10
N GLY A 558 -1.65 -13.34 -32.25
CA GLY A 558 -2.43 -13.77 -33.40
C GLY A 558 -3.76 -13.00 -33.56
N ARG A 559 -4.49 -12.81 -32.45
CA ARG A 559 -5.71 -11.99 -32.43
C ARG A 559 -5.41 -10.51 -32.77
N HIS A 560 -4.33 -9.96 -32.22
CA HIS A 560 -3.92 -8.59 -32.52
C HIS A 560 -3.64 -8.42 -34.03
N LEU A 561 -2.85 -9.31 -34.62
CA LEU A 561 -2.51 -9.28 -36.06
C LEU A 561 -3.76 -9.44 -36.96
N ILE A 562 -4.67 -10.34 -36.63
CA ILE A 562 -5.95 -10.52 -37.38
C ILE A 562 -6.80 -9.25 -37.25
N ARG A 563 -6.90 -8.65 -36.07
CA ARG A 563 -7.72 -7.47 -35.81
C ARG A 563 -7.20 -6.22 -36.53
N THR A 564 -5.88 -6.01 -36.50
CA THR A 564 -5.26 -4.79 -37.03
C THR A 564 -4.82 -4.89 -38.48
N GLY A 565 -4.56 -6.11 -38.99
CA GLY A 565 -3.95 -6.34 -40.31
C GLY A 565 -2.49 -5.88 -40.39
N ASN A 566 -1.87 -5.41 -39.32
CA ASN A 566 -0.52 -4.90 -39.33
C ASN A 566 0.51 -6.00 -39.00
N LEU A 567 1.05 -6.63 -40.03
CA LEU A 567 2.02 -7.73 -39.93
C LEU A 567 3.42 -7.29 -39.44
N ASN A 568 3.68 -5.98 -39.31
CA ASN A 568 4.91 -5.48 -38.71
C ASN A 568 4.89 -5.60 -37.18
N SER A 569 3.68 -5.74 -36.60
CA SER A 569 3.52 -5.92 -35.16
C SER A 569 4.06 -7.28 -34.71
N TYR A 570 4.59 -7.33 -33.47
CA TYR A 570 5.22 -8.53 -32.94
C TYR A 570 5.16 -8.59 -31.42
N CYS A 571 5.60 -9.71 -30.84
CA CYS A 571 5.64 -9.91 -29.40
C CYS A 571 7.09 -10.05 -28.88
N VAL A 572 7.39 -9.45 -27.74
CA VAL A 572 8.54 -9.77 -26.89
C VAL A 572 8.04 -10.47 -25.64
N PHE A 573 8.54 -11.64 -25.40
CA PHE A 573 8.23 -12.46 -24.21
C PHE A 573 9.40 -12.40 -23.23
N ALA A 574 9.19 -11.77 -22.09
CA ALA A 574 10.18 -11.54 -21.05
C ALA A 574 9.99 -12.49 -19.85
N THR A 575 11.05 -13.13 -19.38
CA THR A 575 10.99 -14.12 -18.30
C THR A 575 12.32 -14.25 -17.55
N THR A 576 12.29 -14.79 -16.34
CA THR A 576 13.51 -15.15 -15.59
C THR A 576 14.10 -16.49 -16.01
N TYR A 577 13.26 -17.39 -16.55
CA TYR A 577 13.66 -18.70 -17.04
C TYR A 577 13.03 -19.00 -18.39
N LEU A 578 13.75 -19.55 -19.31
CA LEU A 578 13.26 -19.84 -20.66
C LEU A 578 13.42 -21.33 -21.02
N ASP A 579 12.30 -22.05 -21.09
CA ASP A 579 12.27 -23.45 -21.51
C ASP A 579 12.56 -23.58 -23.01
N ILE A 580 13.37 -24.56 -23.38
CA ILE A 580 13.78 -24.77 -24.78
C ILE A 580 12.59 -25.12 -25.69
N ASN A 581 11.52 -25.74 -25.18
CA ASN A 581 10.35 -26.05 -25.95
C ASN A 581 9.46 -24.83 -26.15
N VAL A 582 9.50 -23.86 -25.23
CA VAL A 582 8.87 -22.53 -25.43
C VAL A 582 9.59 -21.77 -26.54
N ILE A 583 10.93 -21.77 -26.55
CA ILE A 583 11.71 -21.23 -27.66
C ILE A 583 11.34 -21.91 -28.99
N ALA A 584 11.21 -23.25 -28.97
CA ALA A 584 10.89 -24.03 -30.17
C ALA A 584 9.48 -23.72 -30.69
N ASP A 585 8.49 -23.59 -29.84
CA ASP A 585 7.13 -23.21 -30.19
C ASP A 585 7.09 -21.80 -30.78
N PHE A 586 7.61 -20.81 -30.05
CA PHE A 586 7.62 -19.42 -30.50
C PHE A 586 8.35 -19.25 -31.84
N ARG A 587 9.47 -19.92 -32.01
CA ARG A 587 10.19 -19.92 -33.28
C ARG A 587 9.39 -20.61 -34.39
N GLY A 588 8.65 -21.67 -34.07
CA GLY A 588 7.78 -22.40 -34.98
C GLY A 588 6.65 -21.54 -35.54
N ARG A 589 6.15 -20.57 -34.78
CA ARG A 589 5.07 -19.65 -35.18
C ARG A 589 5.40 -18.81 -36.42
N LYS A 590 6.67 -18.64 -36.76
CA LYS A 590 7.08 -18.05 -38.05
C LYS A 590 6.47 -18.78 -39.24
N ASN A 591 6.29 -20.10 -39.17
CA ASN A 591 5.86 -20.95 -40.28
C ASN A 591 4.54 -21.66 -40.01
N MET A 592 3.86 -21.39 -38.90
CA MET A 592 2.59 -22.02 -38.53
C MET A 592 1.49 -20.96 -38.51
N PRO A 593 0.39 -21.15 -39.32
CA PRO A 593 -0.71 -20.20 -39.30
C PRO A 593 -1.44 -20.20 -37.97
N PHE A 594 -1.90 -19.02 -37.55
CA PHE A 594 -2.82 -18.84 -36.46
C PHE A 594 -4.20 -18.52 -37.00
N TYR A 595 -5.23 -19.23 -36.55
CA TYR A 595 -6.61 -19.07 -36.97
C TYR A 595 -7.44 -18.39 -35.90
N ASP A 596 -8.38 -17.52 -36.31
CA ASP A 596 -9.38 -16.98 -35.39
C ASP A 596 -10.31 -18.12 -34.90
N THR A 597 -10.57 -18.14 -33.58
CA THR A 597 -11.37 -19.20 -32.96
C THR A 597 -12.88 -19.08 -33.23
N GLN A 598 -13.36 -17.92 -33.67
CA GLN A 598 -14.78 -17.66 -34.01
C GLN A 598 -15.00 -17.68 -35.49
N ASP A 599 -14.00 -17.35 -36.32
CA ASP A 599 -14.07 -17.27 -37.75
C ASP A 599 -12.84 -17.93 -38.40
N TYR A 600 -12.91 -19.25 -38.66
CA TYR A 600 -11.79 -20.02 -39.23
C TYR A 600 -11.39 -19.59 -40.65
N THR A 601 -12.12 -18.65 -41.28
CA THR A 601 -11.69 -18.05 -42.57
C THR A 601 -10.63 -16.98 -42.38
N LYS A 602 -10.43 -16.49 -41.16
CA LYS A 602 -9.41 -15.52 -40.82
C LYS A 602 -8.20 -16.23 -40.22
N SER A 603 -7.05 -15.98 -40.81
CA SER A 603 -5.77 -16.49 -40.33
C SER A 603 -4.64 -15.52 -40.57
N VAL A 604 -3.56 -15.69 -39.85
CA VAL A 604 -2.32 -14.93 -40.02
C VAL A 604 -1.13 -15.88 -39.99
N ASP A 605 -0.16 -15.65 -40.88
CA ASP A 605 1.12 -16.33 -40.95
C ASP A 605 2.28 -15.43 -40.50
N GLY A 606 3.40 -16.00 -40.17
CA GLY A 606 4.63 -15.25 -39.92
C GLY A 606 4.68 -14.51 -38.61
N MET A 607 4.03 -15.04 -37.57
CA MET A 607 4.08 -14.43 -36.25
C MET A 607 5.51 -14.35 -35.69
N LYS A 608 5.93 -13.14 -35.30
CA LYS A 608 7.25 -12.87 -34.70
C LYS A 608 7.14 -12.77 -33.20
N ILE A 609 7.74 -13.72 -32.48
CA ILE A 609 7.83 -13.74 -31.02
C ILE A 609 9.30 -13.83 -30.63
N ILE A 610 9.78 -12.86 -29.89
CA ILE A 610 11.18 -12.74 -29.46
C ILE A 610 11.26 -13.02 -27.95
N PRO A 611 11.79 -14.17 -27.52
CA PRO A 611 11.97 -14.46 -26.10
C PRO A 611 13.23 -13.81 -25.56
N LEU A 612 13.12 -13.17 -24.38
CA LEU A 612 14.22 -12.57 -23.62
C LEU A 612 14.20 -13.06 -22.18
N GLN A 613 15.37 -13.35 -21.63
CA GLN A 613 15.53 -13.53 -20.19
C GLN A 613 15.94 -12.21 -19.52
N THR A 614 15.77 -12.14 -18.22
CA THR A 614 16.25 -11.03 -17.39
C THR A 614 17.73 -10.72 -17.62
N SER A 615 18.56 -11.74 -17.87
CA SER A 615 19.99 -11.56 -18.21
C SER A 615 20.23 -10.79 -19.51
N GLU A 616 19.37 -10.95 -20.54
CA GLU A 616 19.42 -10.15 -21.75
C GLU A 616 18.92 -8.72 -21.52
N LEU A 617 17.85 -8.56 -20.71
CA LEU A 617 17.35 -7.24 -20.32
C LEU A 617 18.39 -6.44 -19.53
N ILE A 618 19.12 -7.07 -18.61
CA ILE A 618 20.23 -6.44 -17.87
C ILE A 618 21.32 -5.94 -18.85
N ARG A 619 21.67 -6.74 -19.88
CA ARG A 619 22.67 -6.29 -20.87
C ARG A 619 22.14 -5.13 -21.72
N ILE A 620 20.87 -5.15 -22.13
CA ILE A 620 20.24 -4.03 -22.85
C ILE A 620 20.39 -2.74 -22.05
N VAL A 621 20.16 -2.78 -20.73
CA VAL A 621 20.30 -1.61 -19.85
C VAL A 621 21.77 -1.21 -19.72
N ASN A 622 22.69 -2.13 -19.42
CA ASN A 622 24.11 -1.86 -19.25
C ASN A 622 24.75 -1.26 -20.51
N ASP A 623 24.37 -1.76 -21.68
CA ASP A 623 24.88 -1.29 -22.98
C ASP A 623 24.14 -0.03 -23.46
N ASN A 624 23.18 0.48 -22.70
CA ASN A 624 22.35 1.63 -23.04
C ASN A 624 21.71 1.52 -24.44
N ARG A 625 21.24 0.31 -24.79
CA ARG A 625 20.62 0.02 -26.08
C ARG A 625 19.30 0.79 -26.22
N LYS A 626 19.09 1.39 -27.40
CA LYS A 626 17.83 2.07 -27.75
C LYS A 626 16.92 1.16 -28.57
N TYR A 627 15.61 1.43 -28.54
CA TYR A 627 14.64 0.59 -29.20
C TYR A 627 14.91 0.39 -30.70
N TYR A 628 15.30 1.44 -31.43
CA TYR A 628 15.59 1.32 -32.87
C TYR A 628 16.73 0.32 -33.17
N GLN A 629 17.71 0.18 -32.27
CA GLN A 629 18.78 -0.80 -32.38
C GLN A 629 18.24 -2.22 -32.13
N LEU A 630 17.38 -2.37 -31.11
CA LEU A 630 16.74 -3.65 -30.80
C LEU A 630 15.81 -4.10 -31.91
N TYR A 631 15.04 -3.18 -32.51
CA TYR A 631 14.18 -3.50 -33.66
C TYR A 631 14.99 -4.14 -34.79
N GLY A 632 16.11 -3.53 -35.19
CA GLY A 632 16.99 -4.08 -36.21
C GLY A 632 17.56 -5.47 -35.88
N LEU A 633 17.94 -5.70 -34.61
CA LEU A 633 18.40 -7.00 -34.12
C LEU A 633 17.31 -8.05 -34.16
N PHE A 634 16.08 -7.70 -33.75
CA PHE A 634 14.94 -8.60 -33.74
C PHE A 634 14.49 -8.95 -35.17
N GLU A 635 14.52 -8.01 -36.10
CA GLU A 635 14.28 -8.27 -37.53
C GLU A 635 15.32 -9.24 -38.09
N TYR A 636 16.62 -8.97 -37.84
CA TYR A 636 17.68 -9.90 -38.27
C TYR A 636 17.48 -11.31 -37.67
N ALA A 637 17.18 -11.38 -36.38
CA ALA A 637 16.90 -12.67 -35.73
C ALA A 637 15.68 -13.39 -36.33
N PHE A 638 14.62 -12.66 -36.65
CA PHE A 638 13.42 -13.24 -37.26
C PHE A 638 13.70 -13.83 -38.65
N GLN A 639 14.54 -13.19 -39.47
CA GLN A 639 14.87 -13.66 -40.82
C GLN A 639 15.75 -14.93 -40.81
N SER A 640 16.48 -15.20 -39.76
CA SER A 640 17.35 -16.37 -39.63
C SER A 640 16.58 -17.70 -39.84
N ASP A 641 17.26 -18.74 -40.39
CA ASP A 641 16.71 -20.09 -40.55
C ASP A 641 17.35 -21.11 -39.60
N LEU A 642 18.10 -20.64 -38.62
CA LEU A 642 18.71 -21.51 -37.60
C LEU A 642 17.64 -22.25 -36.79
N ARG A 643 17.98 -23.46 -36.32
CA ARG A 643 17.14 -24.23 -35.40
C ARG A 643 16.93 -23.50 -34.09
N PRO A 644 15.80 -23.68 -33.38
CA PRO A 644 15.39 -22.87 -32.24
C PRO A 644 16.48 -22.64 -31.20
N HIS A 645 17.17 -23.69 -30.72
CA HIS A 645 18.24 -23.55 -29.74
C HIS A 645 19.42 -22.71 -30.27
N GLU A 646 19.89 -23.06 -31.48
CA GLU A 646 21.04 -22.39 -32.12
C GLU A 646 20.66 -20.92 -32.47
N TRP A 647 19.43 -20.71 -32.95
CA TRP A 647 18.86 -19.39 -33.20
C TRP A 647 18.87 -18.52 -31.96
N TYR A 648 18.36 -19.03 -30.83
CA TYR A 648 18.33 -18.25 -29.58
C TYR A 648 19.75 -17.89 -29.12
N GLN A 649 20.66 -18.85 -29.13
CA GLN A 649 22.04 -18.62 -28.70
C GLN A 649 22.76 -17.60 -29.59
N LYS A 650 22.67 -17.73 -30.92
CA LYS A 650 23.45 -16.91 -31.85
C LYS A 650 22.78 -15.55 -32.17
N ASN A 651 21.46 -15.53 -32.36
CA ASN A 651 20.75 -14.36 -32.88
C ASN A 651 20.04 -13.54 -31.79
N ILE A 652 19.91 -14.06 -30.56
CA ILE A 652 19.36 -13.33 -29.43
C ILE A 652 20.46 -13.16 -28.37
N LYS A 653 20.81 -14.24 -27.69
CA LYS A 653 21.67 -14.20 -26.51
C LYS A 653 23.08 -13.62 -26.76
N ASN A 654 23.71 -13.92 -27.89
CA ASN A 654 25.06 -13.42 -28.22
C ASN A 654 25.06 -12.05 -28.90
N MET A 655 23.90 -11.54 -29.35
CA MET A 655 23.81 -10.24 -30.04
C MET A 655 23.38 -9.12 -29.10
N LEU A 656 22.71 -9.44 -28.02
CA LEU A 656 22.34 -8.53 -26.93
C LEU A 656 23.41 -8.53 -25.84
#